data_dbd3f6fd5e70efc9181f2fcd28c7720a
#
_entry.id   dbd3f6fd5e70efc9181f2fcd28c7720a
#
_cell.length_a   1.000
_cell.length_b   1.000
_cell.length_c   1.000
_cell.angle_alpha   90.00
_cell.angle_beta   90.00
_cell.angle_gamma   90.00
#
_symmetry.space_group_name_H-M   'P 1'
#
loop_
_entity.id
_entity.type
_entity.pdbx_description
1 polymer ?
#
loop_
_entity_poly.entity_id
_entity_poly.type
_entity_poly.pdbx_seq_one_letter_code
_entity_poly.pdbx_strand_id
1 'polypeptide(L)'
;APAHPQLRQQNEQAMSLKLEKLAPGDARAVYKNTGMDMRQYRRLQMFAHAEALPDLSTDPQNGELSVFIRLGSDYRSNYYEYEIPLTLTPHGEYNGSTVAGCLAVWPKDNNLDIDLSVLTNVKKARNRLKNISNSGVSYAKVYSEYDPDKPSNKISVIGNPSLAEVKTMMIGVRNNSRTIKSAEVWVNELRLTEFNEDGGWAAQGNLNLQLSDIGSINLAGHVETAGFGGLEQSVSERRLDDYYQYSFTTTFDLGRFFPKKAKLAAPIYFSYSKEATTPKYNPLDKDMLLDDALDACTTDWERDSLMNIAREITTYRNFSLSNARLGITSKTPMPYDPGNFTFSYSRSLRHNQGSTTAYENETDWRAAMTYNYAPVYRPWEPFKAMESKSPWMRFIKEINLNWLPQSISFNTDMTRHYYELQLRDLEALTAGSSSIGSGDLSIEGIPISVAKEFLWNRDFALRWDPTKNLKLNFTSATHAEIEEPYGVVNKDLYPDEYSAWKDTVRRSLLSLGRPIDFQQTFNATYKLPFDKFPATDWVSADLRFASSYNWDRGVSLSDGIEMGNTVSNQRSIDVNSRFNLEALYNKVPYLKKVNRRFSASYRKPASPKEQKPRRFDKEVQLRADTTVTIQHGMNSRRPKVTALTVDGRRYPVRYKVINANSLRIDTQDTARIKLTVIPGPDPEDGWWL
;
A
#
# COMPACT_ATOMS: atom_id res chain seq x y z
N ALA A 1 8.62 44.85 -20.60
CA ALA A 1 7.91 44.48 -19.41
C ALA A 1 7.98 45.65 -18.40
N PRO A 2 6.85 46.11 -17.81
CA PRO A 2 6.81 47.31 -16.95
C PRO A 2 7.55 47.16 -15.61
N ALA A 3 8.18 46.05 -15.32
CA ALA A 3 8.77 45.76 -14.01
C ALA A 3 10.29 45.93 -13.92
N HIS A 4 10.99 46.32 -15.00
CA HIS A 4 12.43 46.53 -14.97
C HIS A 4 12.79 47.91 -15.49
N PRO A 5 13.19 48.84 -14.60
CA PRO A 5 13.58 50.21 -14.98
C PRO A 5 14.95 50.31 -15.66
N GLN A 6 15.66 49.20 -15.83
CA GLN A 6 16.88 49.15 -16.63
C GLN A 6 16.55 48.60 -18.01
N LEU A 7 16.74 49.43 -19.04
CA LEU A 7 16.75 49.02 -20.46
C LEU A 7 17.84 47.98 -20.70
N ARG A 8 17.61 46.73 -20.30
CA ARG A 8 18.36 45.58 -20.82
C ARG A 8 17.74 45.24 -22.14
N GLN A 9 18.45 45.52 -23.23
CA GLN A 9 18.18 44.88 -24.50
C GLN A 9 18.27 43.35 -24.26
N GLN A 10 17.13 42.68 -24.27
CA GLN A 10 17.12 41.23 -24.36
C GLN A 10 17.48 40.88 -25.79
N ASN A 11 18.67 40.34 -26.02
CA ASN A 11 19.05 39.80 -27.31
C ASN A 11 18.23 38.55 -27.55
N GLU A 12 17.33 38.60 -28.49
CA GLU A 12 16.56 37.47 -28.98
C GLU A 12 17.38 36.81 -30.10
N GLN A 13 17.52 35.49 -30.04
CA GLN A 13 18.32 34.73 -31.01
C GLN A 13 17.41 33.85 -31.85
N ALA A 14 17.56 33.95 -33.16
CA ALA A 14 16.96 33.01 -34.12
C ALA A 14 17.97 31.91 -34.50
N MET A 15 17.46 30.71 -34.80
CA MET A 15 18.28 29.65 -35.36
C MET A 15 18.35 29.84 -36.88
N SER A 16 19.55 30.02 -37.40
CA SER A 16 19.78 30.11 -38.84
C SER A 16 20.09 28.75 -39.47
N LEU A 17 19.37 28.41 -40.52
CA LEU A 17 19.60 27.26 -41.40
C LEU A 17 20.14 27.73 -42.74
N LYS A 18 21.44 27.69 -42.92
CA LYS A 18 22.11 28.05 -44.16
C LYS A 18 22.16 26.86 -45.11
N LEU A 19 21.62 27.02 -46.29
CA LEU A 19 21.48 25.98 -47.31
C LEU A 19 22.28 26.36 -48.55
N GLU A 20 23.28 25.60 -48.86
CA GLU A 20 24.12 25.81 -50.04
C GLU A 20 23.86 24.69 -51.04
N LYS A 21 23.44 25.02 -52.24
CA LYS A 21 23.28 24.10 -53.39
C LYS A 21 22.36 22.93 -53.09
N LEU A 22 21.18 23.18 -52.44
CA LEU A 22 20.19 22.16 -52.18
C LEU A 22 19.60 21.65 -53.48
N ALA A 23 19.75 20.34 -53.76
CA ALA A 23 19.27 19.71 -54.99
C ALA A 23 17.74 19.70 -55.11
N PRO A 24 17.17 19.59 -56.29
CA PRO A 24 15.73 19.45 -56.48
C PRO A 24 15.15 18.25 -55.69
N GLY A 25 14.10 18.46 -54.94
CA GLY A 25 13.43 17.44 -54.12
C GLY A 25 14.15 17.09 -52.83
N ASP A 26 15.37 17.58 -52.59
CA ASP A 26 16.13 17.36 -51.39
C ASP A 26 15.66 18.25 -50.23
N ALA A 27 15.97 17.80 -49.02
CA ALA A 27 15.73 18.55 -47.80
C ALA A 27 16.93 18.47 -46.84
N ARG A 28 17.12 19.50 -46.05
CA ARG A 28 18.04 19.53 -44.92
C ARG A 28 17.32 19.98 -43.68
N ALA A 29 17.64 19.34 -42.57
CA ALA A 29 16.93 19.58 -41.33
C ALA A 29 17.81 19.42 -40.10
N VAL A 30 17.42 20.04 -39.04
CA VAL A 30 17.94 19.83 -37.68
C VAL A 30 16.86 19.20 -36.83
N TYR A 31 17.25 18.35 -35.90
CA TYR A 31 16.29 17.71 -35.01
C TYR A 31 16.76 17.77 -33.55
N LYS A 32 15.79 17.67 -32.65
CA LYS A 32 16.01 17.59 -31.21
C LYS A 32 15.14 16.48 -30.66
N ASN A 33 15.74 15.66 -29.78
CA ASN A 33 14.97 14.70 -29.00
C ASN A 33 14.29 15.45 -27.85
N THR A 34 13.00 15.21 -27.72
CA THR A 34 12.12 15.77 -26.68
C THR A 34 11.44 14.61 -25.95
N GLY A 35 10.58 14.82 -25.04
CA GLY A 35 9.72 13.82 -24.41
C GLY A 35 8.52 14.62 -23.92
N MET A 36 7.62 14.97 -24.88
CA MET A 36 6.58 15.96 -24.60
C MET A 36 5.23 15.43 -25.03
N ASP A 37 4.22 15.57 -24.16
CA ASP A 37 2.81 15.43 -24.50
C ASP A 37 2.27 16.78 -24.99
N MET A 38 1.89 16.85 -26.27
CA MET A 38 1.39 18.07 -26.90
C MET A 38 -0.13 18.16 -26.92
N ARG A 39 -0.86 17.11 -26.51
CA ARG A 39 -2.34 17.03 -26.61
C ARG A 39 -3.08 18.06 -25.77
N GLN A 40 -2.40 18.61 -24.77
CA GLN A 40 -2.97 19.65 -23.89
C GLN A 40 -2.86 21.05 -24.47
N TYR A 41 -2.20 21.20 -25.62
CA TYR A 41 -2.08 22.48 -26.30
C TYR A 41 -2.87 22.42 -27.60
N ARG A 42 -3.45 23.56 -27.96
CA ARG A 42 -4.23 23.65 -29.18
C ARG A 42 -3.36 24.07 -30.37
N ARG A 43 -2.37 24.93 -30.16
CA ARG A 43 -1.62 25.52 -31.23
C ARG A 43 -0.10 25.39 -31.05
N LEU A 44 0.57 25.17 -32.18
CA LEU A 44 2.01 25.24 -32.30
C LEU A 44 2.36 26.41 -33.20
N GLN A 45 3.19 27.32 -32.71
CA GLN A 45 3.57 28.56 -33.40
C GLN A 45 5.08 28.67 -33.53
N MET A 46 5.53 29.24 -34.67
CA MET A 46 6.93 29.54 -34.95
C MET A 46 7.00 30.63 -36.02
N PHE A 47 7.93 31.57 -35.85
CA PHE A 47 8.24 32.54 -36.89
C PHE A 47 9.31 31.99 -37.81
N ALA A 48 9.18 32.23 -39.13
CA ALA A 48 10.16 31.87 -40.13
C ALA A 48 10.46 33.07 -41.02
N HIS A 49 11.72 33.31 -41.26
CA HIS A 49 12.23 34.27 -42.24
C HIS A 49 13.06 33.49 -43.28
N ALA A 50 13.01 33.92 -44.52
CA ALA A 50 13.81 33.30 -45.58
C ALA A 50 14.36 34.36 -46.52
N GLU A 51 15.63 34.20 -46.88
CA GLU A 51 16.32 35.07 -47.85
C GLU A 51 17.17 34.26 -48.82
N ALA A 52 17.41 34.80 -50.00
CA ALA A 52 18.36 34.22 -50.96
C ALA A 52 19.80 34.50 -50.53
N LEU A 53 20.72 33.55 -50.75
CA LEU A 53 22.14 33.79 -50.55
C LEU A 53 22.72 34.53 -51.77
N PRO A 54 23.20 35.77 -51.60
CA PRO A 54 23.57 36.64 -52.73
C PRO A 54 24.80 36.13 -53.54
N ASP A 55 25.66 35.35 -52.92
CA ASP A 55 26.92 34.87 -53.53
C ASP A 55 26.74 33.64 -54.43
N LEU A 56 25.56 33.07 -54.46
CA LEU A 56 25.28 31.85 -55.19
C LEU A 56 24.14 32.14 -56.20
N SER A 57 24.45 32.17 -57.47
CA SER A 57 23.55 32.48 -58.59
C SER A 57 22.40 31.45 -58.77
N THR A 58 21.68 31.16 -57.70
CA THR A 58 20.58 30.17 -57.66
C THR A 58 19.21 30.80 -57.64
N ASP A 59 19.06 32.10 -57.50
CA ASP A 59 17.86 32.94 -57.48
C ASP A 59 16.55 32.20 -57.13
N PRO A 60 16.34 31.85 -55.87
CA PRO A 60 15.12 31.16 -55.45
C PRO A 60 13.92 32.10 -55.53
N GLN A 61 12.77 31.58 -56.03
CA GLN A 61 11.52 32.33 -56.13
C GLN A 61 10.58 31.94 -54.98
N ASN A 62 9.57 32.80 -54.67
CA ASN A 62 8.59 32.53 -53.67
C ASN A 62 7.86 31.18 -53.90
N GLY A 63 7.77 30.34 -52.88
CA GLY A 63 7.14 29.03 -52.93
C GLY A 63 8.03 27.90 -53.48
N GLU A 64 9.21 28.17 -54.03
CA GLU A 64 10.14 27.11 -54.45
C GLU A 64 10.82 26.40 -53.30
N LEU A 65 11.00 27.09 -52.20
CA LEU A 65 11.48 26.51 -50.93
C LEU A 65 10.32 26.43 -49.93
N SER A 66 10.31 25.42 -49.11
CA SER A 66 9.36 25.29 -48.01
C SER A 66 10.06 24.98 -46.68
N VAL A 67 9.56 25.52 -45.60
CA VAL A 67 9.94 25.11 -44.25
C VAL A 67 8.95 24.05 -43.79
N PHE A 68 9.45 23.01 -43.13
CA PHE A 68 8.63 21.97 -42.55
C PHE A 68 9.03 21.68 -41.10
N ILE A 69 8.03 21.29 -40.31
CA ILE A 69 8.22 20.75 -38.97
C ILE A 69 7.71 19.30 -38.96
N ARG A 70 8.50 18.38 -38.35
CA ARG A 70 8.08 17.01 -38.06
C ARG A 70 7.99 16.78 -36.57
N LEU A 71 6.93 16.10 -36.17
CA LEU A 71 6.62 15.75 -34.80
C LEU A 71 6.30 14.25 -34.76
N GLY A 72 6.98 13.48 -33.93
CA GLY A 72 6.68 12.05 -33.83
C GLY A 72 7.59 11.27 -32.92
N SER A 73 7.46 9.97 -32.97
CA SER A 73 8.34 9.06 -32.22
C SER A 73 9.72 8.91 -32.86
N ASP A 74 9.78 9.11 -34.20
CA ASP A 74 11.01 9.22 -34.97
C ASP A 74 10.80 10.18 -36.15
N TYR A 75 11.88 10.53 -36.87
CA TYR A 75 11.80 11.46 -37.98
C TYR A 75 11.75 10.77 -39.37
N ARG A 76 11.66 9.43 -39.44
CA ARG A 76 11.71 8.64 -40.67
C ARG A 76 10.42 7.89 -40.97
N SER A 77 9.88 7.21 -39.96
CA SER A 77 8.85 6.20 -40.14
C SER A 77 7.56 6.50 -39.38
N ASN A 78 7.63 7.36 -38.32
CA ASN A 78 6.47 7.67 -37.47
C ASN A 78 6.46 9.14 -37.11
N TYR A 79 5.94 9.97 -38.01
CA TYR A 79 5.86 11.40 -37.78
C TYR A 79 4.65 12.05 -38.48
N TYR A 80 4.24 13.18 -37.95
CA TYR A 80 3.44 14.21 -38.62
C TYR A 80 4.40 15.24 -39.21
N GLU A 81 4.13 15.72 -40.41
CA GLU A 81 4.88 16.81 -41.03
C GLU A 81 3.89 17.92 -41.46
N TYR A 82 4.22 19.14 -41.09
CA TYR A 82 3.52 20.33 -41.59
C TYR A 82 4.51 21.17 -42.36
N GLU A 83 4.18 21.47 -43.62
CA GLU A 83 5.06 22.12 -44.59
C GLU A 83 4.42 23.40 -45.12
N ILE A 84 5.18 24.50 -45.09
CA ILE A 84 4.74 25.84 -45.53
C ILE A 84 5.66 26.32 -46.66
N PRO A 85 5.12 26.72 -47.85
CA PRO A 85 5.90 27.36 -48.88
C PRO A 85 6.39 28.72 -48.39
N LEU A 86 7.68 29.03 -48.61
CA LEU A 86 8.34 30.23 -48.11
C LEU A 86 8.17 31.40 -49.08
N THR A 87 7.82 32.56 -48.56
CA THR A 87 7.98 33.86 -49.20
C THR A 87 9.33 34.45 -48.81
N LEU A 88 10.16 34.76 -49.80
CA LEU A 88 11.49 35.27 -49.58
C LEU A 88 11.48 36.77 -49.31
N THR A 89 12.25 37.20 -48.34
CA THR A 89 12.52 38.62 -48.08
C THR A 89 13.55 39.11 -49.09
N PRO A 90 13.24 40.16 -49.92
CA PRO A 90 14.22 40.74 -50.79
C PRO A 90 15.40 41.27 -50.04
N HIS A 91 16.60 41.20 -50.65
CA HIS A 91 17.79 41.75 -50.02
C HIS A 91 17.67 43.28 -49.87
N GLY A 92 17.94 43.78 -48.67
CA GLY A 92 17.83 45.24 -48.39
C GLY A 92 17.96 45.57 -46.91
N GLU A 93 17.91 46.86 -46.61
CA GLU A 93 17.89 47.34 -45.22
C GLU A 93 16.46 47.57 -44.75
N TYR A 94 16.13 47.01 -43.61
CA TYR A 94 14.80 47.08 -43.01
C TYR A 94 14.81 47.79 -41.67
N ASN A 95 13.86 48.71 -41.48
CA ASN A 95 13.72 49.41 -40.17
C ASN A 95 12.92 48.58 -39.19
N GLY A 96 13.60 47.94 -38.24
CA GLY A 96 12.98 47.14 -37.17
C GLY A 96 12.11 47.94 -36.17
N SER A 97 12.13 49.30 -36.22
CA SER A 97 11.27 50.13 -35.38
C SER A 97 9.86 50.35 -35.99
N THR A 98 9.63 49.96 -37.23
CA THR A 98 8.34 50.08 -37.91
C THR A 98 7.68 48.70 -38.09
N VAL A 99 6.36 48.64 -37.95
CA VAL A 99 5.57 47.41 -38.20
C VAL A 99 5.77 46.92 -39.64
N ALA A 100 5.84 47.81 -40.61
CA ALA A 100 6.09 47.47 -42.00
C ALA A 100 7.47 46.85 -42.22
N GLY A 101 8.53 47.36 -41.58
CA GLY A 101 9.86 46.77 -41.66
C GLY A 101 9.93 45.41 -40.99
N CYS A 102 9.28 45.23 -39.82
CA CYS A 102 9.17 43.94 -39.15
C CYS A 102 8.43 42.90 -39.98
N LEU A 103 7.31 43.27 -40.62
CA LEU A 103 6.54 42.39 -41.47
C LEU A 103 7.22 42.05 -42.82
N ALA A 104 8.11 42.94 -43.28
CA ALA A 104 8.90 42.63 -44.47
C ALA A 104 9.95 41.57 -44.20
N VAL A 105 10.56 41.57 -43.02
CA VAL A 105 11.53 40.56 -42.57
C VAL A 105 10.86 39.27 -42.13
N TRP A 106 9.77 39.39 -41.38
CA TRP A 106 8.99 38.25 -40.90
C TRP A 106 7.58 38.24 -41.53
N PRO A 107 7.44 37.81 -42.82
CA PRO A 107 6.16 37.78 -43.48
C PRO A 107 5.17 36.86 -42.74
N LYS A 108 3.93 37.29 -42.61
CA LYS A 108 2.89 36.48 -41.95
C LYS A 108 2.66 35.13 -42.62
N ASP A 109 2.87 35.08 -43.95
CA ASP A 109 2.68 33.86 -44.75
C ASP A 109 3.71 32.78 -44.41
N ASN A 110 4.88 33.17 -43.89
CA ASN A 110 5.91 32.24 -43.42
C ASN A 110 5.69 31.77 -41.98
N ASN A 111 4.75 32.39 -41.24
CA ASN A 111 4.48 32.02 -39.87
C ASN A 111 3.82 30.67 -39.83
N LEU A 112 4.51 29.75 -39.12
CA LEU A 112 3.94 28.48 -38.76
C LEU A 112 3.01 28.70 -37.58
N ASP A 113 1.71 28.50 -37.83
CA ASP A 113 0.64 28.63 -36.85
C ASP A 113 -0.34 27.51 -37.11
N ILE A 114 -0.11 26.40 -36.42
CA ILE A 114 -0.78 25.12 -36.64
C ILE A 114 -1.78 24.88 -35.53
N ASP A 115 -3.04 24.64 -35.86
CA ASP A 115 -3.94 23.95 -34.94
C ASP A 115 -3.55 22.47 -34.94
N LEU A 116 -3.15 21.92 -33.77
CA LEU A 116 -2.71 20.54 -33.69
C LEU A 116 -3.76 19.51 -34.08
N SER A 117 -5.03 19.90 -34.05
CA SER A 117 -6.14 19.04 -34.50
C SER A 117 -6.07 18.70 -36.00
N VAL A 118 -5.50 19.59 -36.83
CA VAL A 118 -5.39 19.29 -38.28
C VAL A 118 -4.45 18.10 -38.55
N LEU A 119 -3.41 17.92 -37.70
CA LEU A 119 -2.50 16.77 -37.82
C LEU A 119 -3.23 15.46 -37.50
N THR A 120 -4.00 15.45 -36.40
CA THR A 120 -4.79 14.27 -36.02
C THR A 120 -5.93 13.98 -36.98
N ASN A 121 -6.54 15.01 -37.59
CA ASN A 121 -7.57 14.85 -38.62
C ASN A 121 -7.04 14.18 -39.89
N VAL A 122 -5.84 14.55 -40.35
CA VAL A 122 -5.19 13.88 -41.50
C VAL A 122 -4.90 12.43 -41.20
N LYS A 123 -4.47 12.10 -39.95
CA LYS A 123 -4.31 10.71 -39.52
C LYS A 123 -5.64 9.96 -39.52
N LYS A 124 -6.71 10.57 -39.02
CA LYS A 124 -8.08 10.00 -39.06
C LYS A 124 -8.52 9.73 -40.49
N ALA A 125 -8.34 10.69 -41.41
CA ALA A 125 -8.66 10.55 -42.84
C ALA A 125 -7.90 9.39 -43.48
N ARG A 126 -6.56 9.33 -43.26
CA ARG A 126 -5.73 8.20 -43.71
C ARG A 126 -6.24 6.86 -43.18
N ASN A 127 -6.55 6.77 -41.88
CA ASN A 127 -7.01 5.53 -41.25
C ASN A 127 -8.36 5.06 -41.84
N ARG A 128 -9.28 5.99 -42.12
CA ARG A 128 -10.54 5.69 -42.79
C ARG A 128 -10.30 5.13 -44.21
N LEU A 129 -9.42 5.78 -45.02
CA LEU A 129 -9.12 5.34 -46.37
C LEU A 129 -8.37 4.00 -46.40
N LYS A 130 -7.45 3.77 -45.44
CA LYS A 130 -6.76 2.49 -45.33
C LYS A 130 -7.72 1.31 -45.17
N ASN A 131 -8.81 1.50 -44.44
CA ASN A 131 -9.81 0.45 -44.21
C ASN A 131 -10.70 0.16 -45.47
N ILE A 132 -10.60 0.99 -46.50
CA ILE A 132 -11.29 0.76 -47.78
C ILE A 132 -10.43 -0.16 -48.65
N SER A 133 -10.99 -1.30 -49.08
CA SER A 133 -10.32 -2.23 -49.97
C SER A 133 -9.81 -1.52 -51.25
N ASN A 134 -8.57 -1.78 -51.63
CA ASN A 134 -7.90 -1.22 -52.82
C ASN A 134 -7.60 0.29 -52.78
N SER A 135 -7.63 0.95 -51.62
CA SER A 135 -7.28 2.39 -51.51
C SER A 135 -5.81 2.70 -51.81
N GLY A 136 -4.92 1.69 -51.71
CA GLY A 136 -3.49 1.88 -51.86
C GLY A 136 -2.83 2.65 -50.71
N VAL A 137 -3.60 3.03 -49.70
CA VAL A 137 -3.15 3.75 -48.51
C VAL A 137 -2.64 2.76 -47.45
N SER A 138 -1.45 3.01 -46.87
CA SER A 138 -0.87 2.16 -45.85
C SER A 138 -0.06 2.98 -44.83
N TYR A 139 0.25 2.39 -43.69
CA TYR A 139 1.14 3.03 -42.71
C TYR A 139 2.56 3.26 -43.22
N ALA A 140 3.03 2.44 -44.15
CA ALA A 140 4.39 2.53 -44.70
C ALA A 140 4.57 3.61 -45.77
N LYS A 141 3.46 4.21 -46.23
CA LYS A 141 3.49 5.27 -47.27
C LYS A 141 3.04 6.59 -46.66
N VAL A 142 3.70 7.67 -47.10
CA VAL A 142 3.30 9.03 -46.73
C VAL A 142 1.90 9.31 -47.29
N TYR A 143 1.01 9.69 -46.42
CA TYR A 143 -0.31 10.22 -46.77
C TYR A 143 -0.32 11.73 -46.54
N SER A 144 -0.83 12.52 -47.48
CA SER A 144 -0.81 13.97 -47.43
C SER A 144 -2.13 14.60 -47.83
N GLU A 145 -2.49 15.66 -47.12
CA GLU A 145 -3.60 16.55 -47.45
C GLU A 145 -3.13 18.01 -47.31
N TYR A 146 -3.93 18.94 -47.80
CA TYR A 146 -3.69 20.36 -47.56
C TYR A 146 -4.51 20.87 -46.39
N ASP A 147 -3.96 21.86 -45.69
CA ASP A 147 -4.65 22.48 -44.55
C ASP A 147 -5.93 23.17 -45.06
N PRO A 148 -7.11 22.84 -44.52
CA PRO A 148 -8.38 23.46 -44.93
C PRO A 148 -8.41 24.99 -44.78
N ASP A 149 -7.72 25.52 -43.75
CA ASP A 149 -7.68 26.96 -43.46
C ASP A 149 -6.55 27.67 -44.21
N LYS A 150 -5.51 26.92 -44.60
CA LYS A 150 -4.36 27.44 -45.34
C LYS A 150 -4.00 26.52 -46.51
N PRO A 151 -4.72 26.60 -47.67
CA PRO A 151 -4.62 25.64 -48.76
C PRO A 151 -3.22 25.54 -49.41
N SER A 152 -2.31 26.47 -49.16
CA SER A 152 -0.92 26.40 -49.60
C SER A 152 -0.07 25.46 -48.77
N ASN A 153 -0.52 25.17 -47.55
CA ASN A 153 0.24 24.39 -46.57
C ASN A 153 -0.12 22.91 -46.70
N LYS A 154 0.93 22.07 -46.61
CA LYS A 154 0.76 20.62 -46.81
C LYS A 154 0.95 19.92 -45.47
N ILE A 155 0.07 18.99 -45.14
CA ILE A 155 0.12 18.14 -43.98
C ILE A 155 0.39 16.71 -44.43
N SER A 156 1.32 16.06 -43.81
CA SER A 156 1.67 14.67 -44.15
C SER A 156 1.76 13.81 -42.89
N VAL A 157 1.43 12.54 -43.02
CA VAL A 157 1.54 11.54 -41.95
C VAL A 157 2.08 10.24 -42.50
N ILE A 158 3.01 9.64 -41.77
CA ILE A 158 3.52 8.29 -42.02
C ILE A 158 3.61 7.52 -40.69
N GLY A 159 3.45 6.19 -40.76
CA GLY A 159 3.46 5.36 -39.57
C GLY A 159 2.26 5.56 -38.66
N ASN A 160 2.45 5.41 -37.38
CA ASN A 160 1.47 5.71 -36.34
C ASN A 160 2.03 6.70 -35.31
N PRO A 161 2.32 7.95 -35.71
CA PRO A 161 2.83 8.95 -34.77
C PRO A 161 1.78 9.30 -33.73
N SER A 162 2.25 9.78 -32.55
CA SER A 162 1.38 10.25 -31.48
C SER A 162 1.84 11.59 -30.93
N LEU A 163 0.91 12.50 -30.72
CA LEU A 163 1.11 13.77 -30.02
C LEU A 163 1.21 13.58 -28.50
N ALA A 164 0.78 12.41 -28.00
CA ALA A 164 0.92 12.04 -26.58
C ALA A 164 2.37 11.85 -26.15
N GLU A 165 3.23 11.45 -27.10
CA GLU A 165 4.63 11.18 -26.81
C GLU A 165 5.49 11.57 -28.02
N VAL A 166 5.71 12.86 -28.17
CA VAL A 166 6.59 13.41 -29.20
C VAL A 166 8.04 13.24 -28.75
N LYS A 167 8.72 12.20 -29.24
CA LYS A 167 10.12 11.91 -28.91
C LYS A 167 11.11 12.73 -29.73
N THR A 168 10.73 13.08 -30.94
CA THR A 168 11.60 13.82 -31.87
C THR A 168 10.84 14.96 -32.52
N MET A 169 11.45 16.12 -32.51
CA MET A 169 11.03 17.31 -33.19
C MET A 169 12.10 17.68 -34.23
N MET A 170 11.69 17.89 -35.49
CA MET A 170 12.64 18.23 -36.56
C MET A 170 12.12 19.46 -37.33
N ILE A 171 12.97 20.40 -37.61
CA ILE A 171 12.71 21.56 -38.46
C ILE A 171 13.66 21.50 -39.65
N GLY A 172 13.14 21.66 -40.84
CA GLY A 172 13.94 21.60 -42.04
C GLY A 172 13.39 22.45 -43.19
N VAL A 173 14.18 22.52 -44.21
CA VAL A 173 13.86 23.23 -45.45
C VAL A 173 13.98 22.25 -46.61
N ARG A 174 12.98 22.29 -47.52
CA ARG A 174 12.87 21.45 -48.70
C ARG A 174 12.90 22.31 -49.95
N ASN A 175 13.60 21.83 -50.98
CA ASN A 175 13.58 22.41 -52.32
C ASN A 175 12.51 21.72 -53.18
N ASN A 176 11.41 22.39 -53.41
CA ASN A 176 10.30 21.91 -54.25
C ASN A 176 10.46 22.30 -55.75
N SER A 177 11.51 23.07 -56.06
CA SER A 177 11.78 23.47 -57.44
C SER A 177 12.48 22.36 -58.27
N ARG A 178 12.64 22.60 -59.57
CA ARG A 178 13.35 21.69 -60.47
C ARG A 178 14.85 22.05 -60.60
N THR A 179 15.34 23.04 -59.89
CA THR A 179 16.70 23.56 -59.99
C THR A 179 17.35 23.61 -58.60
N ILE A 180 18.67 23.62 -58.54
CA ILE A 180 19.45 23.77 -57.29
C ILE A 180 19.14 25.17 -56.70
N LYS A 181 18.92 25.23 -55.40
CA LYS A 181 18.63 26.46 -54.65
C LYS A 181 19.58 26.64 -53.48
N SER A 182 19.89 27.90 -53.17
CA SER A 182 20.64 28.30 -51.99
C SER A 182 19.89 29.41 -51.27
N ALA A 183 19.71 29.28 -49.98
CA ALA A 183 18.97 30.21 -49.17
C ALA A 183 19.42 30.13 -47.70
N GLU A 184 19.09 31.16 -46.96
CA GLU A 184 19.17 31.16 -45.50
C GLU A 184 17.78 31.28 -44.93
N VAL A 185 17.43 30.40 -43.97
CA VAL A 185 16.14 30.40 -43.33
C VAL A 185 16.36 30.52 -41.83
N TRP A 186 15.75 31.55 -41.24
CA TRP A 186 15.77 31.72 -39.79
C TRP A 186 14.48 31.28 -39.19
N VAL A 187 14.54 30.56 -38.06
CA VAL A 187 13.39 30.14 -37.29
C VAL A 187 13.52 30.62 -35.87
N ASN A 188 12.39 31.14 -35.32
CA ASN A 188 12.37 31.73 -34.01
C ASN A 188 11.09 31.41 -33.26
N GLU A 189 11.16 31.44 -31.93
CA GLU A 189 10.03 31.26 -31.02
C GLU A 189 9.14 30.05 -31.31
N LEU A 190 9.73 28.85 -31.42
CA LEU A 190 8.92 27.64 -31.47
C LEU A 190 8.25 27.44 -30.11
N ARG A 191 6.91 27.58 -30.08
CA ARG A 191 6.13 27.56 -28.84
C ARG A 191 4.80 26.86 -29.01
N LEU A 192 4.38 26.18 -27.96
CA LEU A 192 3.03 25.67 -27.79
C LEU A 192 2.19 26.74 -27.10
N THR A 193 0.98 26.98 -27.60
CA THR A 193 0.07 28.02 -27.10
C THR A 193 -1.34 27.46 -26.97
N GLU A 194 -2.24 28.25 -26.34
CA GLU A 194 -3.61 27.86 -26.10
C GLU A 194 -3.70 26.52 -25.36
N PHE A 195 -3.17 26.53 -24.11
CA PHE A 195 -3.29 25.37 -23.24
C PHE A 195 -4.76 25.08 -22.94
N ASN A 196 -5.11 23.77 -22.87
CA ASN A 196 -6.46 23.35 -22.52
C ASN A 196 -6.72 23.66 -21.02
N GLU A 197 -7.54 24.68 -20.78
CA GLU A 197 -7.92 25.13 -19.44
C GLU A 197 -9.25 24.55 -18.96
N ASP A 198 -9.80 23.52 -19.65
CA ASP A 198 -11.04 22.87 -19.26
C ASP A 198 -10.91 22.39 -17.79
N GLY A 199 -11.79 22.89 -16.94
CA GLY A 199 -11.83 22.55 -15.54
C GLY A 199 -12.60 21.25 -15.32
N GLY A 200 -12.10 20.41 -14.43
CA GLY A 200 -12.84 19.25 -13.93
C GLY A 200 -13.50 19.55 -12.58
N TRP A 201 -14.34 18.64 -12.13
CA TRP A 201 -14.96 18.67 -10.81
C TRP A 201 -14.72 17.36 -10.08
N ALA A 202 -14.76 17.42 -8.76
CA ALA A 202 -14.69 16.25 -7.90
C ALA A 202 -15.78 16.29 -6.84
N ALA A 203 -16.28 15.12 -6.46
CA ALA A 203 -17.23 14.97 -5.39
C ALA A 203 -16.89 13.71 -4.58
N GLN A 204 -17.07 13.79 -3.27
CA GLN A 204 -16.97 12.64 -2.38
C GLN A 204 -18.10 12.63 -1.38
N GLY A 205 -18.58 11.45 -1.03
CA GLY A 205 -19.61 11.25 -0.05
C GLY A 205 -19.34 10.02 0.80
N ASN A 206 -19.70 10.09 2.07
CA ASN A 206 -19.61 8.96 2.99
C ASN A 206 -20.88 8.92 3.85
N LEU A 207 -21.52 7.73 3.91
CA LEU A 207 -22.68 7.47 4.74
C LEU A 207 -22.36 6.30 5.68
N ASN A 208 -22.38 6.55 6.98
CA ASN A 208 -22.19 5.54 7.99
C ASN A 208 -23.50 5.33 8.78
N LEU A 209 -24.02 4.11 8.73
CA LEU A 209 -25.23 3.70 9.41
C LEU A 209 -24.87 2.70 10.50
N GLN A 210 -25.15 3.05 11.75
CA GLN A 210 -25.02 2.13 12.87
C GLN A 210 -26.37 1.45 13.15
N LEU A 211 -26.42 0.13 12.98
CA LEU A 211 -27.62 -0.69 13.17
C LEU A 211 -27.70 -1.21 14.62
N SER A 212 -27.72 -0.29 15.58
CA SER A 212 -27.73 -0.63 17.01
C SER A 212 -26.62 -1.62 17.38
N ASP A 213 -26.97 -2.75 17.94
CA ASP A 213 -26.03 -3.83 18.34
C ASP A 213 -25.92 -4.96 17.30
N ILE A 214 -26.56 -4.82 16.15
CA ILE A 214 -26.56 -5.82 15.07
C ILE A 214 -25.32 -5.65 14.19
N GLY A 215 -24.94 -4.40 13.89
CA GLY A 215 -23.81 -4.14 13.00
C GLY A 215 -23.73 -2.71 12.50
N SER A 216 -22.95 -2.51 11.45
CA SER A 216 -22.77 -1.22 10.79
C SER A 216 -22.73 -1.40 9.27
N ILE A 217 -23.15 -0.35 8.56
CA ILE A 217 -23.06 -0.23 7.10
C ILE A 217 -22.33 1.07 6.81
N ASN A 218 -21.31 1.00 5.97
CA ASN A 218 -20.59 2.16 5.45
C ASN A 218 -20.67 2.15 3.92
N LEU A 219 -21.12 3.28 3.36
CA LEU A 219 -21.15 3.55 1.93
C LEU A 219 -20.23 4.75 1.68
N ALA A 220 -19.28 4.62 0.78
CA ALA A 220 -18.45 5.73 0.35
C ALA A 220 -18.42 5.80 -1.18
N GLY A 221 -18.40 7.02 -1.70
CA GLY A 221 -18.27 7.30 -3.12
C GLY A 221 -17.33 8.47 -3.36
N HIS A 222 -16.55 8.37 -4.41
CA HIS A 222 -15.62 9.39 -4.86
C HIS A 222 -15.62 9.45 -6.38
N VAL A 223 -15.69 10.66 -6.93
CA VAL A 223 -15.70 10.92 -8.36
C VAL A 223 -14.79 12.09 -8.65
N GLU A 224 -13.95 11.97 -9.65
CA GLU A 224 -13.12 13.03 -10.20
C GLU A 224 -13.25 12.99 -11.73
N THR A 225 -13.43 14.14 -12.35
CA THR A 225 -13.49 14.22 -13.82
C THR A 225 -12.17 14.73 -14.40
N ALA A 226 -11.92 14.43 -15.67
CA ALA A 226 -10.77 14.94 -16.42
C ALA A 226 -10.68 16.46 -16.29
N GLY A 227 -9.46 16.99 -16.07
CA GLY A 227 -9.22 18.41 -15.84
C GLY A 227 -9.28 18.83 -14.36
N PHE A 228 -9.72 17.96 -13.44
CA PHE A 228 -9.66 18.24 -12.02
C PHE A 228 -8.22 18.15 -11.47
N GLY A 229 -7.86 19.08 -10.58
CA GLY A 229 -6.58 19.10 -9.90
C GLY A 229 -6.59 20.05 -8.72
N GLY A 230 -5.66 19.87 -7.79
CA GLY A 230 -5.49 20.76 -6.63
C GLY A 230 -5.02 22.16 -7.03
N LEU A 231 -5.24 23.14 -6.16
CA LEU A 231 -4.84 24.55 -6.38
C LEU A 231 -3.34 24.73 -6.59
N GLU A 232 -2.53 23.83 -6.05
CA GLU A 232 -1.05 23.87 -6.14
C GLU A 232 -0.51 23.07 -7.34
N GLN A 233 -1.36 22.29 -8.00
CA GLN A 233 -0.96 21.54 -9.18
C GLN A 233 -0.95 22.43 -10.41
N SER A 234 0.12 22.29 -11.22
CA SER A 234 0.16 22.92 -12.53
C SER A 234 -0.95 22.33 -13.41
N VAL A 235 -1.44 23.13 -14.37
CA VAL A 235 -2.52 22.70 -15.26
C VAL A 235 -2.10 21.46 -16.06
N SER A 236 -0.83 21.32 -16.36
CA SER A 236 -0.26 20.15 -17.07
C SER A 236 -0.25 18.86 -16.25
N GLU A 237 -0.37 18.94 -14.93
CA GLU A 237 -0.38 17.79 -14.01
C GLU A 237 -1.79 17.32 -13.65
N ARG A 238 -2.82 18.01 -14.14
CA ARG A 238 -4.21 17.62 -13.91
C ARG A 238 -4.53 16.30 -14.58
N ARG A 239 -5.52 15.60 -14.04
CA ARG A 239 -5.96 14.30 -14.57
C ARG A 239 -6.49 14.44 -16.00
N LEU A 240 -6.15 13.46 -16.83
CA LEU A 240 -6.65 13.30 -18.19
C LEU A 240 -7.64 12.13 -18.30
N ASP A 241 -8.19 11.71 -17.18
CA ASP A 241 -9.11 10.58 -17.07
C ASP A 241 -10.25 10.92 -16.10
N ASP A 242 -11.39 10.33 -16.33
CA ASP A 242 -12.48 10.32 -15.39
C ASP A 242 -12.30 9.15 -14.44
N TYR A 243 -12.34 9.43 -13.15
CA TYR A 243 -12.19 8.45 -12.09
C TYR A 243 -13.46 8.38 -11.24
N TYR A 244 -13.93 7.18 -10.97
CA TYR A 244 -14.93 6.97 -9.95
C TYR A 244 -14.62 5.76 -9.10
N GLN A 245 -14.89 5.88 -7.82
CA GLN A 245 -14.77 4.83 -6.84
C GLN A 245 -16.04 4.78 -6.00
N TYR A 246 -16.53 3.59 -5.73
CA TYR A 246 -17.52 3.40 -4.70
C TYR A 246 -17.21 2.16 -3.87
N SER A 247 -17.52 2.24 -2.59
CA SER A 247 -17.31 1.15 -1.66
C SER A 247 -18.51 0.95 -0.76
N PHE A 248 -18.81 -0.30 -0.53
CA PHE A 248 -19.82 -0.76 0.42
C PHE A 248 -19.13 -1.67 1.43
N THR A 249 -19.21 -1.33 2.71
CA THR A 249 -18.64 -2.14 3.77
C THR A 249 -19.71 -2.37 4.83
N THR A 250 -19.83 -3.61 5.28
CA THR A 250 -20.78 -3.95 6.32
C THR A 250 -20.21 -4.95 7.30
N THR A 251 -20.58 -4.77 8.55
CA THR A 251 -20.30 -5.71 9.63
C THR A 251 -21.60 -6.09 10.29
N PHE A 252 -21.83 -7.38 10.46
CA PHE A 252 -22.97 -7.85 11.29
C PHE A 252 -22.53 -8.97 12.21
N ASP A 253 -23.19 -9.08 13.35
CA ASP A 253 -23.13 -10.27 14.18
C ASP A 253 -24.40 -11.13 13.96
N LEU A 254 -24.24 -12.20 13.17
CA LEU A 254 -25.34 -13.13 12.91
C LEU A 254 -25.92 -13.75 14.20
N GLY A 255 -25.13 -13.81 15.28
CA GLY A 255 -25.58 -14.32 16.56
C GLY A 255 -26.77 -13.58 17.13
N ARG A 256 -26.96 -12.30 16.75
CA ARG A 256 -28.06 -11.46 17.20
C ARG A 256 -29.43 -11.88 16.64
N PHE A 257 -29.46 -12.56 15.52
CA PHE A 257 -30.70 -13.10 14.91
C PHE A 257 -31.16 -14.42 15.52
N PHE A 258 -30.34 -15.05 16.37
CA PHE A 258 -30.66 -16.31 17.02
C PHE A 258 -31.07 -16.10 18.48
N PRO A 259 -31.91 -16.99 19.06
CA PRO A 259 -32.27 -16.93 20.47
C PRO A 259 -31.03 -16.86 21.36
N LYS A 260 -31.05 -16.04 22.41
CA LYS A 260 -29.94 -15.89 23.38
C LYS A 260 -29.48 -17.22 23.99
N LYS A 261 -30.35 -18.25 24.01
CA LYS A 261 -30.02 -19.60 24.48
C LYS A 261 -29.02 -20.32 23.55
N ALA A 262 -28.98 -19.99 22.27
CA ALA A 262 -28.05 -20.57 21.32
C ALA A 262 -26.60 -20.09 21.54
N LYS A 263 -26.42 -18.93 22.18
CA LYS A 263 -25.12 -18.33 22.46
C LYS A 263 -24.18 -18.34 21.22
N LEU A 264 -24.77 -18.12 20.04
CA LEU A 264 -24.04 -18.04 18.80
C LEU A 264 -23.32 -16.66 18.72
N ALA A 265 -22.03 -16.66 18.48
CA ALA A 265 -21.25 -15.51 18.06
C ALA A 265 -20.73 -15.81 16.65
N ALA A 266 -21.13 -15.00 15.67
CA ALA A 266 -20.74 -15.20 14.29
C ALA A 266 -20.65 -13.82 13.59
N PRO A 267 -19.62 -13.02 13.90
CA PRO A 267 -19.41 -11.73 13.27
C PRO A 267 -18.99 -11.92 11.82
N ILE A 268 -19.75 -11.30 10.92
CA ILE A 268 -19.49 -11.25 9.48
C ILE A 268 -19.00 -9.86 9.12
N TYR A 269 -17.99 -9.83 8.29
CA TYR A 269 -17.53 -8.64 7.58
C TYR A 269 -17.66 -8.89 6.08
N PHE A 270 -18.26 -7.95 5.36
CA PHE A 270 -18.31 -7.95 3.91
C PHE A 270 -17.92 -6.56 3.41
N SER A 271 -17.04 -6.52 2.41
CA SER A 271 -16.73 -5.29 1.68
C SER A 271 -16.73 -5.54 0.17
N TYR A 272 -17.25 -4.58 -0.53
CA TYR A 272 -17.21 -4.49 -1.98
C TYR A 272 -16.71 -3.09 -2.36
N SER A 273 -15.70 -3.01 -3.20
CA SER A 273 -15.18 -1.76 -3.75
C SER A 273 -14.97 -1.93 -5.25
N LYS A 274 -15.36 -0.92 -5.99
CA LYS A 274 -15.10 -0.83 -7.42
C LYS A 274 -14.50 0.53 -7.74
N GLU A 275 -13.38 0.49 -8.42
CA GLU A 275 -12.69 1.65 -8.97
C GLU A 275 -12.73 1.55 -10.48
N ALA A 276 -12.98 2.65 -11.16
CA ALA A 276 -12.90 2.68 -12.60
C ALA A 276 -12.34 4.01 -13.09
N THR A 277 -11.39 3.90 -13.99
CA THR A 277 -10.74 5.00 -14.66
C THR A 277 -11.06 4.93 -16.14
N THR A 278 -11.67 5.99 -16.69
CA THR A 278 -12.00 6.11 -18.10
C THR A 278 -11.08 7.18 -18.70
N PRO A 279 -10.13 6.83 -19.57
CA PRO A 279 -9.21 7.81 -20.14
C PRO A 279 -9.93 8.74 -21.11
N LYS A 280 -9.52 10.01 -21.17
CA LYS A 280 -10.02 10.99 -22.15
C LYS A 280 -9.66 10.60 -23.57
N TYR A 281 -8.54 9.93 -23.77
CA TYR A 281 -8.03 9.51 -25.07
C TYR A 281 -8.11 7.99 -25.24
N ASN A 282 -8.36 7.56 -26.48
CA ASN A 282 -8.41 6.15 -26.83
C ASN A 282 -7.02 5.49 -26.63
N PRO A 283 -6.88 4.44 -25.79
CA PRO A 283 -5.59 3.78 -25.59
C PRO A 283 -5.03 3.09 -26.85
N LEU A 284 -5.90 2.74 -27.81
CA LEU A 284 -5.49 2.15 -29.09
C LEU A 284 -4.99 3.21 -30.10
N ASP A 285 -5.49 4.44 -30.01
CA ASP A 285 -5.01 5.59 -30.77
C ASP A 285 -4.98 6.82 -29.85
N LYS A 286 -3.83 7.05 -29.24
CA LYS A 286 -3.61 8.06 -28.19
C LYS A 286 -3.87 9.51 -28.65
N ASP A 287 -4.04 9.75 -29.94
CA ASP A 287 -4.35 11.06 -30.52
C ASP A 287 -5.87 11.29 -30.72
N MET A 288 -6.67 10.24 -30.57
CA MET A 288 -8.10 10.29 -30.70
C MET A 288 -8.77 10.39 -29.33
N LEU A 289 -9.74 11.26 -29.15
CA LEU A 289 -10.60 11.25 -27.98
C LEU A 289 -11.37 9.92 -27.93
N LEU A 290 -11.57 9.39 -26.74
CA LEU A 290 -12.31 8.13 -26.57
C LEU A 290 -13.74 8.26 -27.06
N ASP A 291 -14.41 9.39 -26.80
CA ASP A 291 -15.78 9.66 -27.24
C ASP A 291 -15.88 9.65 -28.77
N ASP A 292 -14.96 10.32 -29.49
CA ASP A 292 -14.89 10.30 -30.95
C ASP A 292 -14.71 8.86 -31.50
N ALA A 293 -13.93 8.04 -30.79
CA ALA A 293 -13.71 6.65 -31.18
C ALA A 293 -14.96 5.80 -30.95
N LEU A 294 -15.67 6.03 -29.85
CA LEU A 294 -16.95 5.37 -29.54
C LEU A 294 -18.07 5.76 -30.51
N ASP A 295 -18.12 7.03 -30.94
CA ASP A 295 -19.09 7.53 -31.93
C ASP A 295 -18.80 7.03 -33.35
N ALA A 296 -17.56 6.66 -33.62
CA ALA A 296 -17.14 6.03 -34.87
C ALA A 296 -17.48 4.54 -34.97
N CYS A 297 -17.83 3.88 -33.84
CA CYS A 297 -18.27 2.48 -33.84
C CYS A 297 -19.61 2.32 -34.53
N THR A 298 -19.75 1.27 -35.33
CA THR A 298 -20.97 1.01 -36.13
C THR A 298 -21.98 0.12 -35.41
N THR A 299 -21.49 -0.67 -34.42
CA THR A 299 -22.31 -1.62 -33.66
C THR A 299 -22.14 -1.39 -32.16
N ASP A 300 -23.18 -1.70 -31.37
CA ASP A 300 -23.11 -1.65 -29.90
C ASP A 300 -22.02 -2.59 -29.35
N TRP A 301 -21.82 -3.74 -30.00
CA TRP A 301 -20.75 -4.67 -29.60
C TRP A 301 -19.35 -4.08 -29.75
N GLU A 302 -19.08 -3.38 -30.87
CA GLU A 302 -17.80 -2.68 -31.06
C GLU A 302 -17.60 -1.60 -30.01
N ARG A 303 -18.65 -0.84 -29.70
CA ARG A 303 -18.64 0.20 -28.67
C ARG A 303 -18.36 -0.35 -27.29
N ASP A 304 -19.03 -1.43 -26.88
CA ASP A 304 -18.83 -2.09 -25.61
C ASP A 304 -17.43 -2.72 -25.52
N SER A 305 -16.97 -3.32 -26.61
CA SER A 305 -15.62 -3.92 -26.70
C SER A 305 -14.54 -2.86 -26.54
N LEU A 306 -14.65 -1.73 -27.27
CA LEU A 306 -13.72 -0.60 -27.13
C LEU A 306 -13.74 -0.01 -25.73
N MET A 307 -14.92 0.17 -25.14
CA MET A 307 -15.05 0.67 -23.77
C MET A 307 -14.43 -0.28 -22.74
N ASN A 308 -14.59 -1.59 -22.90
CA ASN A 308 -13.98 -2.60 -22.03
C ASN A 308 -12.44 -2.65 -22.16
N ILE A 309 -11.91 -2.32 -23.32
CA ILE A 309 -10.47 -2.20 -23.53
C ILE A 309 -9.97 -0.88 -22.91
N ALA A 310 -10.68 0.21 -23.14
CA ALA A 310 -10.23 1.54 -22.73
C ALA A 310 -10.32 1.78 -21.23
N ARG A 311 -11.35 1.25 -20.59
CA ARG A 311 -11.63 1.49 -19.17
C ARG A 311 -10.80 0.56 -18.28
N GLU A 312 -10.06 1.15 -17.36
CA GLU A 312 -9.41 0.40 -16.29
C GLU A 312 -10.39 0.22 -15.12
N ILE A 313 -10.65 -1.02 -14.74
CA ILE A 313 -11.59 -1.37 -13.68
C ILE A 313 -10.91 -2.30 -12.70
N THR A 314 -10.89 -1.89 -11.43
CA THR A 314 -10.48 -2.76 -10.33
C THR A 314 -11.64 -3.00 -9.38
N THR A 315 -11.92 -4.26 -9.10
CA THR A 315 -12.99 -4.68 -8.19
C THR A 315 -12.40 -5.50 -7.04
N TYR A 316 -12.71 -5.11 -5.82
CA TYR A 316 -12.37 -5.86 -4.62
C TYR A 316 -13.64 -6.39 -3.95
N ARG A 317 -13.61 -7.66 -3.56
CA ARG A 317 -14.68 -8.30 -2.78
C ARG A 317 -14.05 -9.06 -1.63
N ASN A 318 -14.36 -8.67 -0.40
CA ASN A 318 -13.87 -9.33 0.78
C ASN A 318 -15.06 -9.83 1.60
N PHE A 319 -14.96 -11.07 2.03
CA PHE A 319 -15.87 -11.69 2.97
C PHE A 319 -15.06 -12.30 4.10
N SER A 320 -15.47 -12.06 5.34
CA SER A 320 -14.85 -12.67 6.50
C SER A 320 -15.89 -13.02 7.56
N LEU A 321 -15.82 -14.27 8.00
CA LEU A 321 -16.50 -14.78 9.19
C LEU A 321 -15.42 -15.05 10.23
N SER A 322 -15.34 -14.24 11.28
CA SER A 322 -14.26 -14.31 12.27
C SER A 322 -14.73 -14.95 13.56
N ASN A 323 -13.99 -15.95 14.05
CA ASN A 323 -14.20 -16.55 15.36
C ASN A 323 -15.65 -17.00 15.62
N ALA A 324 -16.30 -17.56 14.61
CA ALA A 324 -17.64 -18.11 14.75
C ALA A 324 -17.65 -19.26 15.76
N ARG A 325 -18.46 -19.16 16.80
CA ARG A 325 -18.53 -20.15 17.86
C ARG A 325 -19.92 -20.25 18.47
N LEU A 326 -20.22 -21.44 18.96
CA LEU A 326 -21.38 -21.70 19.80
C LEU A 326 -20.93 -21.71 21.27
N GLY A 327 -21.30 -20.70 22.05
CA GLY A 327 -20.91 -20.57 23.46
C GLY A 327 -21.64 -21.56 24.38
N ILE A 328 -21.98 -22.75 23.88
CA ILE A 328 -22.65 -23.83 24.66
C ILE A 328 -21.57 -24.69 25.30
N THR A 329 -21.49 -24.63 26.61
CA THR A 329 -20.58 -25.46 27.41
C THR A 329 -21.36 -26.22 28.46
N SER A 330 -20.97 -27.45 28.76
CA SER A 330 -21.52 -28.25 29.85
C SER A 330 -21.16 -27.64 31.22
N LYS A 331 -21.90 -27.98 32.27
CA LYS A 331 -21.61 -27.54 33.66
C LYS A 331 -20.15 -27.90 34.06
N THR A 332 -19.68 -29.04 33.64
CA THR A 332 -18.29 -29.46 33.66
C THR A 332 -17.80 -29.43 32.21
N PRO A 333 -16.75 -28.68 31.83
CA PRO A 333 -16.23 -28.66 30.47
C PRO A 333 -15.92 -30.05 29.93
N MET A 334 -16.53 -30.43 28.83
CA MET A 334 -16.32 -31.71 28.17
C MET A 334 -15.57 -31.54 26.82
N PRO A 335 -14.80 -32.53 26.37
CA PRO A 335 -14.05 -32.40 25.11
C PRO A 335 -14.95 -32.15 23.90
N TYR A 336 -16.18 -32.64 23.90
CA TYR A 336 -17.15 -32.52 22.81
C TYR A 336 -18.06 -31.27 22.90
N ASP A 337 -17.82 -30.40 23.87
CA ASP A 337 -18.62 -29.17 24.00
C ASP A 337 -18.45 -28.29 22.75
N PRO A 338 -19.55 -27.82 22.13
CA PRO A 338 -19.46 -26.93 20.97
C PRO A 338 -18.69 -25.65 21.22
N GLY A 339 -18.67 -25.19 22.49
CA GLY A 339 -17.90 -24.00 22.91
C GLY A 339 -16.38 -24.14 22.78
N ASN A 340 -15.86 -25.36 22.63
CA ASN A 340 -14.43 -25.62 22.43
C ASN A 340 -14.00 -25.35 20.98
N PHE A 341 -14.93 -25.25 20.04
CA PHE A 341 -14.64 -25.07 18.63
C PHE A 341 -14.88 -23.62 18.21
N THR A 342 -13.94 -23.10 17.43
CA THR A 342 -14.04 -21.77 16.81
C THR A 342 -13.69 -21.90 15.34
N PHE A 343 -14.50 -21.33 14.46
CA PHE A 343 -14.30 -21.36 13.02
C PHE A 343 -14.08 -19.95 12.50
N SER A 344 -13.18 -19.81 11.57
CA SER A 344 -12.95 -18.57 10.83
C SER A 344 -12.82 -18.89 9.34
N TYR A 345 -13.43 -18.05 8.51
CA TYR A 345 -13.33 -18.16 7.07
C TYR A 345 -13.18 -16.75 6.50
N SER A 346 -12.23 -16.57 5.61
CA SER A 346 -12.07 -15.32 4.87
C SER A 346 -11.84 -15.62 3.39
N ARG A 347 -12.37 -14.76 2.54
CA ARG A 347 -12.15 -14.80 1.10
C ARG A 347 -11.98 -13.40 0.57
N SER A 348 -10.88 -13.14 -0.14
CA SER A 348 -10.59 -11.92 -0.87
C SER A 348 -10.54 -12.21 -2.35
N LEU A 349 -11.18 -11.40 -3.15
CA LEU A 349 -11.22 -11.46 -4.61
C LEU A 349 -10.82 -10.07 -5.13
N ARG A 350 -9.80 -10.04 -5.96
CA ARG A 350 -9.43 -8.87 -6.74
C ARG A 350 -9.56 -9.21 -8.21
N HIS A 351 -10.27 -8.38 -8.93
CA HIS A 351 -10.36 -8.46 -10.38
C HIS A 351 -9.94 -7.11 -10.96
N ASN A 352 -8.99 -7.12 -11.86
CA ASN A 352 -8.50 -5.95 -12.56
C ASN A 352 -8.55 -6.20 -14.07
N GLN A 353 -8.97 -5.20 -14.82
CA GLN A 353 -8.95 -5.18 -16.28
C GLN A 353 -8.60 -3.77 -16.76
N GLY A 354 -7.97 -3.68 -17.93
CA GLY A 354 -7.56 -2.39 -18.49
C GLY A 354 -7.05 -2.54 -19.93
N SER A 355 -6.43 -1.49 -20.44
CA SER A 355 -5.97 -1.46 -21.82
C SER A 355 -4.87 -2.49 -22.10
N THR A 356 -3.91 -2.66 -21.19
CA THR A 356 -2.79 -3.60 -21.32
C THR A 356 -3.08 -4.96 -20.70
N THR A 357 -4.12 -5.05 -19.86
CA THR A 357 -4.48 -6.25 -19.10
C THR A 357 -5.87 -6.69 -19.50
N ALA A 358 -6.00 -7.88 -20.08
CA ALA A 358 -7.30 -8.45 -20.42
C ALA A 358 -8.08 -8.77 -19.16
N TYR A 359 -7.43 -9.46 -18.23
CA TYR A 359 -7.90 -9.64 -16.87
C TYR A 359 -6.72 -10.04 -15.95
N GLU A 360 -6.84 -9.66 -14.72
CA GLU A 360 -5.98 -10.06 -13.62
C GLU A 360 -6.88 -10.46 -12.47
N ASN A 361 -6.87 -11.73 -12.13
CA ASN A 361 -7.69 -12.30 -11.07
C ASN A 361 -6.81 -12.80 -9.93
N GLU A 362 -7.07 -12.30 -8.75
CA GLU A 362 -6.42 -12.76 -7.52
C GLU A 362 -7.49 -13.24 -6.55
N THR A 363 -7.34 -14.45 -6.07
CA THR A 363 -8.27 -15.05 -5.11
C THR A 363 -7.49 -15.64 -3.96
N ASP A 364 -7.69 -15.04 -2.79
CA ASP A 364 -7.18 -15.56 -1.54
C ASP A 364 -8.33 -16.06 -0.69
N TRP A 365 -8.21 -17.24 -0.14
CA TRP A 365 -9.11 -17.68 0.90
C TRP A 365 -8.36 -18.41 2.01
N ARG A 366 -8.89 -18.28 3.20
CA ARG A 366 -8.41 -18.95 4.40
C ARG A 366 -9.58 -19.53 5.17
N ALA A 367 -9.48 -20.80 5.53
CA ALA A 367 -10.40 -21.48 6.42
C ALA A 367 -9.62 -21.98 7.63
N ALA A 368 -10.03 -21.58 8.83
CA ALA A 368 -9.35 -21.98 10.06
C ALA A 368 -10.35 -22.54 11.07
N MET A 369 -9.92 -23.57 11.79
CA MET A 369 -10.63 -24.16 12.91
C MET A 369 -9.68 -24.23 14.11
N THR A 370 -10.13 -23.71 15.22
CA THR A 370 -9.43 -23.81 16.50
C THR A 370 -10.29 -24.63 17.45
N TYR A 371 -9.70 -25.66 18.00
CA TYR A 371 -10.24 -26.43 19.12
C TYR A 371 -9.44 -26.15 20.36
N ASN A 372 -10.10 -25.78 21.46
CA ASN A 372 -9.44 -25.52 22.72
C ASN A 372 -10.26 -26.09 23.89
N TYR A 373 -9.72 -27.13 24.48
CA TYR A 373 -10.31 -27.79 25.64
C TYR A 373 -9.46 -27.58 26.88
N ALA A 374 -10.06 -27.04 27.92
CA ALA A 374 -9.43 -26.81 29.24
C ALA A 374 -10.36 -27.32 30.34
N PRO A 375 -10.20 -28.55 30.79
CA PRO A 375 -10.99 -29.11 31.88
C PRO A 375 -10.69 -28.46 33.21
N VAL A 376 -11.66 -28.53 34.12
CA VAL A 376 -11.45 -28.05 35.50
C VAL A 376 -10.44 -28.95 36.19
N TYR A 377 -9.35 -28.36 36.67
CA TYR A 377 -8.32 -29.06 37.41
C TYR A 377 -8.88 -29.65 38.72
N ARG A 378 -8.95 -30.97 38.81
CA ARG A 378 -9.42 -31.71 39.98
C ARG A 378 -8.48 -32.88 40.26
N PRO A 379 -7.34 -32.65 40.92
CA PRO A 379 -6.40 -33.73 41.21
C PRO A 379 -7.01 -34.71 42.22
N TRP A 380 -6.79 -36.00 41.98
CA TRP A 380 -7.05 -37.02 42.97
C TRP A 380 -5.93 -37.01 44.04
N GLU A 381 -6.33 -36.74 45.29
CA GLU A 381 -5.43 -36.63 46.45
C GLU A 381 -5.81 -37.69 47.49
N PRO A 382 -5.39 -38.97 47.29
CA PRO A 382 -5.88 -40.12 48.10
C PRO A 382 -5.55 -40.02 49.58
N PHE A 383 -4.42 -39.39 49.92
CA PHE A 383 -3.90 -39.33 51.28
C PHE A 383 -4.11 -37.96 51.95
N LYS A 384 -4.86 -37.07 51.38
CA LYS A 384 -5.13 -35.72 51.92
C LYS A 384 -5.76 -35.71 53.29
N ALA A 385 -6.65 -36.66 53.55
CA ALA A 385 -7.40 -36.80 54.80
C ALA A 385 -6.59 -37.47 55.94
N MET A 386 -5.34 -37.88 55.71
CA MET A 386 -4.48 -38.52 56.69
C MET A 386 -4.11 -37.54 57.82
N GLU A 387 -4.49 -37.82 59.08
CA GLU A 387 -4.27 -36.93 60.25
C GLU A 387 -2.86 -36.99 60.87
N SER A 388 -1.93 -37.79 60.31
CA SER A 388 -0.57 -37.91 60.82
C SER A 388 0.16 -36.57 60.90
N LYS A 389 0.70 -36.21 62.03
CA LYS A 389 1.53 -35.02 62.27
C LYS A 389 3.01 -35.22 61.96
N SER A 390 3.43 -36.44 61.53
CA SER A 390 4.83 -36.75 61.26
C SER A 390 5.34 -35.95 60.05
N PRO A 391 6.46 -35.25 60.17
CA PRO A 391 7.08 -34.53 59.04
C PRO A 391 7.45 -35.44 57.87
N TRP A 392 7.78 -36.73 58.12
CA TRP A 392 8.11 -37.72 57.09
C TRP A 392 6.92 -38.15 56.23
N MET A 393 5.70 -38.02 56.77
CA MET A 393 4.48 -38.36 56.05
C MET A 393 3.98 -37.23 55.12
N ARG A 394 4.67 -36.09 55.13
CA ARG A 394 4.30 -34.93 54.26
C ARG A 394 4.38 -35.27 52.80
N PHE A 395 5.39 -36.06 52.38
CA PHE A 395 5.52 -36.53 51.00
C PHE A 395 4.29 -37.35 50.57
N ILE A 396 3.84 -38.29 51.40
CA ILE A 396 2.70 -39.18 51.13
C ILE A 396 1.41 -38.37 51.09
N LYS A 397 1.19 -37.46 52.01
CA LYS A 397 -0.01 -36.59 52.06
C LYS A 397 -0.17 -35.72 50.83
N GLU A 398 0.92 -35.30 50.24
CA GLU A 398 0.94 -34.42 49.08
C GLU A 398 0.96 -35.19 47.73
N ILE A 399 0.89 -36.51 47.75
CA ILE A 399 0.69 -37.32 46.54
C ILE A 399 -0.63 -36.91 45.91
N ASN A 400 -0.54 -36.49 44.69
CA ASN A 400 -1.68 -36.11 43.86
C ASN A 400 -1.48 -36.62 42.44
N LEU A 401 -2.57 -36.99 41.82
CA LEU A 401 -2.58 -37.46 40.43
C LEU A 401 -3.69 -36.75 39.68
N ASN A 402 -3.36 -36.18 38.55
CA ASN A 402 -4.33 -35.59 37.64
C ASN A 402 -4.34 -36.38 36.33
N TRP A 403 -5.45 -37.04 36.05
CA TRP A 403 -5.64 -37.86 34.85
C TRP A 403 -5.96 -37.02 33.60
N LEU A 404 -6.52 -35.80 33.80
CA LEU A 404 -6.94 -34.96 32.72
C LEU A 404 -5.81 -33.95 32.39
N PRO A 405 -5.56 -33.66 31.12
CA PRO A 405 -4.65 -32.61 30.72
C PRO A 405 -5.18 -31.25 31.18
N GLN A 406 -4.32 -30.27 31.38
CA GLN A 406 -4.72 -28.91 31.70
C GLN A 406 -5.30 -28.20 30.50
N SER A 407 -4.74 -28.42 29.31
CA SER A 407 -5.29 -27.93 28.06
C SER A 407 -4.87 -28.84 26.89
N ILE A 408 -5.79 -28.99 25.97
CA ILE A 408 -5.57 -29.54 24.63
C ILE A 408 -5.98 -28.45 23.65
N SER A 409 -5.09 -28.06 22.76
CA SER A 409 -5.41 -27.17 21.68
C SER A 409 -5.02 -27.80 20.35
N PHE A 410 -5.89 -27.65 19.39
CA PHE A 410 -5.65 -28.01 18.00
C PHE A 410 -6.08 -26.87 17.10
N ASN A 411 -5.14 -26.33 16.35
CA ASN A 411 -5.40 -25.29 15.36
C ASN A 411 -5.11 -25.88 13.99
N THR A 412 -5.99 -25.65 13.06
CA THR A 412 -5.74 -26.00 11.67
C THR A 412 -6.24 -24.87 10.78
N ASP A 413 -5.43 -24.48 9.83
CA ASP A 413 -5.80 -23.50 8.82
C ASP A 413 -5.33 -23.94 7.43
N MET A 414 -6.21 -23.70 6.48
CA MET A 414 -5.95 -23.86 5.06
C MET A 414 -5.94 -22.48 4.42
N THR A 415 -4.90 -22.18 3.66
CA THR A 415 -4.76 -20.94 2.89
C THR A 415 -4.53 -21.29 1.44
N ARG A 416 -5.30 -20.69 0.55
CA ARG A 416 -5.10 -20.84 -0.88
C ARG A 416 -5.00 -19.47 -1.53
N HIS A 417 -3.91 -19.26 -2.22
CA HIS A 417 -3.67 -18.15 -3.13
C HIS A 417 -3.77 -18.63 -4.57
N TYR A 418 -4.56 -17.95 -5.38
CA TYR A 418 -4.69 -18.19 -6.81
C TYR A 418 -4.58 -16.86 -7.54
N TYR A 419 -3.61 -16.79 -8.43
CA TYR A 419 -3.35 -15.62 -9.26
C TYR A 419 -3.36 -16.02 -10.73
N GLU A 420 -4.03 -15.23 -11.56
CA GLU A 420 -4.16 -15.43 -13.00
C GLU A 420 -4.08 -14.08 -13.71
N LEU A 421 -3.18 -13.98 -14.67
CA LEU A 421 -2.97 -12.77 -15.45
C LEU A 421 -2.97 -13.09 -16.95
N GLN A 422 -3.81 -12.40 -17.69
CA GLN A 422 -3.82 -12.35 -19.16
C GLN A 422 -3.52 -10.93 -19.62
N LEU A 423 -2.41 -10.74 -20.29
CA LEU A 423 -2.05 -9.48 -20.93
C LEU A 423 -2.71 -9.33 -22.31
N ARG A 424 -2.85 -8.08 -22.78
CA ARG A 424 -3.31 -7.76 -24.13
C ARG A 424 -2.11 -7.32 -24.98
N ASP A 425 -2.09 -7.77 -26.23
CA ASP A 425 -1.19 -7.25 -27.23
C ASP A 425 -1.85 -6.07 -27.97
N LEU A 426 -1.49 -4.86 -27.53
CA LEU A 426 -2.02 -3.63 -28.12
C LEU A 426 -1.55 -3.42 -29.57
N GLU A 427 -0.36 -3.93 -29.94
CA GLU A 427 0.15 -3.80 -31.31
C GLU A 427 -0.65 -4.70 -32.26
N ALA A 428 -0.95 -5.92 -31.85
CA ALA A 428 -1.80 -6.83 -32.61
C ALA A 428 -3.23 -6.27 -32.76
N LEU A 429 -3.78 -5.66 -31.71
CA LEU A 429 -5.09 -5.03 -31.73
C LEU A 429 -5.13 -3.82 -32.68
N THR A 430 -4.08 -2.99 -32.71
CA THR A 430 -4.00 -1.83 -33.62
C THR A 430 -3.69 -2.25 -35.07
N ALA A 431 -2.90 -3.29 -35.27
CA ALA A 431 -2.58 -3.81 -36.61
C ALA A 431 -3.79 -4.54 -37.23
N GLY A 432 -4.57 -5.23 -36.40
CA GLY A 432 -5.75 -6.00 -36.79
C GLY A 432 -7.07 -5.21 -36.85
N SER A 433 -7.03 -3.89 -36.94
CA SER A 433 -8.18 -2.97 -36.95
C SER A 433 -9.28 -3.25 -37.99
N SER A 434 -9.06 -4.20 -38.88
CA SER A 434 -10.08 -4.72 -39.80
C SER A 434 -10.84 -5.97 -39.30
N SER A 435 -10.49 -6.53 -38.13
CA SER A 435 -11.09 -7.78 -37.62
C SER A 435 -11.77 -7.66 -36.27
N ILE A 436 -12.04 -6.45 -35.79
CA ILE A 436 -12.90 -6.25 -34.60
C ILE A 436 -14.33 -6.83 -34.84
N GLY A 437 -14.66 -7.12 -36.09
CA GLY A 437 -15.96 -7.74 -36.49
C GLY A 437 -16.00 -9.28 -36.46
N SER A 438 -14.90 -9.99 -36.28
CA SER A 438 -14.93 -11.45 -36.09
C SER A 438 -14.77 -11.74 -34.62
N GLY A 439 -15.80 -12.24 -33.96
CA GLY A 439 -15.97 -12.40 -32.52
C GLY A 439 -14.95 -13.25 -31.75
N ASP A 440 -13.73 -13.32 -32.21
CA ASP A 440 -12.62 -14.00 -31.55
C ASP A 440 -11.54 -12.99 -31.18
N LEU A 441 -11.74 -12.36 -30.00
CA LEU A 441 -10.72 -11.59 -29.31
C LEU A 441 -9.75 -12.49 -28.52
N SER A 442 -9.74 -13.80 -28.81
CA SER A 442 -8.71 -14.69 -28.31
C SER A 442 -7.38 -14.28 -28.95
N ILE A 443 -6.62 -13.50 -28.22
CA ILE A 443 -5.28 -13.09 -28.62
C ILE A 443 -4.39 -14.31 -28.42
N GLU A 444 -4.31 -15.14 -29.46
CA GLU A 444 -3.29 -16.18 -29.57
C GLU A 444 -1.94 -15.47 -29.57
N GLY A 445 -1.24 -15.47 -28.46
CA GLY A 445 0.12 -14.91 -28.44
C GLY A 445 0.73 -14.77 -27.07
N ILE A 446 0.00 -14.24 -26.11
CA ILE A 446 0.56 -14.06 -24.76
C ILE A 446 -0.02 -15.14 -23.85
N PRO A 447 0.81 -16.06 -23.32
CA PRO A 447 0.33 -17.13 -22.44
C PRO A 447 -0.22 -16.56 -21.13
N ILE A 448 -1.26 -17.22 -20.60
CA ILE A 448 -1.82 -16.89 -19.29
C ILE A 448 -0.79 -17.24 -18.22
N SER A 449 -0.44 -16.25 -17.39
CA SER A 449 0.41 -16.45 -16.23
C SER A 449 -0.42 -16.87 -15.04
N VAL A 450 -0.07 -18.00 -14.42
CA VAL A 450 -0.79 -18.55 -13.26
C VAL A 450 0.17 -18.82 -12.13
N ALA A 451 -0.18 -18.35 -10.93
CA ALA A 451 0.49 -18.71 -9.68
C ALA A 451 -0.51 -19.33 -8.71
N LYS A 452 -0.12 -20.41 -8.06
CA LYS A 452 -0.96 -21.14 -7.11
C LYS A 452 -0.15 -21.52 -5.89
N GLU A 453 -0.76 -21.36 -4.74
CA GLU A 453 -0.22 -21.84 -3.48
C GLU A 453 -1.38 -22.34 -2.62
N PHE A 454 -1.33 -23.59 -2.20
CA PHE A 454 -2.34 -24.13 -1.32
C PHE A 454 -1.67 -24.83 -0.15
N LEU A 455 -1.76 -24.22 1.03
CA LEU A 455 -1.11 -24.67 2.25
C LEU A 455 -2.13 -25.15 3.27
N TRP A 456 -1.76 -26.16 4.03
CA TRP A 456 -2.53 -26.69 5.15
C TRP A 456 -1.64 -26.81 6.38
N ASN A 457 -1.86 -25.93 7.36
CA ASN A 457 -1.15 -25.90 8.62
C ASN A 457 -1.96 -26.61 9.70
N ARG A 458 -1.28 -27.36 10.56
CA ARG A 458 -1.87 -28.12 11.66
C ARG A 458 -0.96 -28.04 12.87
N ASP A 459 -1.46 -27.41 13.93
CA ASP A 459 -0.77 -27.21 15.17
C ASP A 459 -1.51 -27.93 16.29
N PHE A 460 -0.82 -28.76 17.03
CA PHE A 460 -1.32 -29.44 18.20
C PHE A 460 -0.50 -29.06 19.41
N ALA A 461 -1.15 -28.74 20.53
CA ALA A 461 -0.48 -28.51 21.79
C ALA A 461 -1.24 -29.19 22.93
N LEU A 462 -0.48 -29.90 23.74
CA LEU A 462 -0.95 -30.58 24.93
C LEU A 462 -0.15 -30.09 26.13
N ARG A 463 -0.83 -29.58 27.14
CA ARG A 463 -0.28 -29.31 28.45
C ARG A 463 -0.90 -30.24 29.47
N TRP A 464 -0.08 -31.00 30.13
CA TRP A 464 -0.52 -31.93 31.15
C TRP A 464 0.37 -31.86 32.38
N ASP A 465 -0.24 -31.67 33.53
CA ASP A 465 0.41 -31.67 34.84
C ASP A 465 -0.07 -32.92 35.61
N PRO A 466 0.51 -34.11 35.35
CA PRO A 466 0.09 -35.35 36.00
C PRO A 466 0.15 -35.28 37.52
N THR A 467 1.15 -34.54 38.04
CA THR A 467 1.28 -34.22 39.45
C THR A 467 1.64 -32.76 39.65
N LYS A 468 1.52 -32.23 40.88
CA LYS A 468 1.93 -30.86 41.17
C LYS A 468 3.42 -30.60 40.87
N ASN A 469 4.23 -31.64 40.83
CA ASN A 469 5.67 -31.56 40.63
C ASN A 469 6.10 -31.86 39.18
N LEU A 470 5.29 -32.57 38.40
CA LEU A 470 5.59 -32.95 37.03
C LEU A 470 4.70 -32.18 36.07
N LYS A 471 5.32 -31.45 35.17
CA LYS A 471 4.65 -30.70 34.11
C LYS A 471 5.18 -31.17 32.77
N LEU A 472 4.25 -31.49 31.87
CA LEU A 472 4.54 -31.98 30.52
C LEU A 472 3.91 -31.01 29.53
N ASN A 473 4.70 -30.57 28.56
CA ASN A 473 4.23 -29.78 27.43
C ASN A 473 4.69 -30.47 26.15
N PHE A 474 3.76 -30.76 25.28
CA PHE A 474 4.01 -31.30 23.96
C PHE A 474 3.41 -30.38 22.92
N THR A 475 4.18 -30.03 21.89
CA THR A 475 3.69 -29.28 20.74
C THR A 475 4.12 -29.99 19.46
N SER A 476 3.26 -29.96 18.45
CA SER A 476 3.54 -30.50 17.13
C SER A 476 2.97 -29.54 16.10
N ALA A 477 3.79 -29.08 15.17
CA ALA A 477 3.41 -28.24 14.04
C ALA A 477 3.74 -28.96 12.74
N THR A 478 2.84 -28.90 11.78
CA THR A 478 3.00 -29.48 10.45
C THR A 478 2.50 -28.48 9.43
N HIS A 479 3.38 -28.10 8.51
CA HIS A 479 3.00 -27.35 7.33
C HIS A 479 3.01 -28.29 6.14
N ALA A 480 1.94 -28.32 5.39
CA ALA A 480 1.78 -29.20 4.23
C ALA A 480 1.25 -28.41 3.04
N GLU A 481 1.68 -28.82 1.88
CA GLU A 481 1.20 -28.33 0.59
C GLU A 481 0.11 -29.25 0.08
N ILE A 482 -0.98 -28.69 -0.42
CA ILE A 482 -1.99 -29.41 -1.18
C ILE A 482 -1.59 -29.29 -2.64
N GLU A 483 -1.32 -30.44 -3.28
CA GLU A 483 -0.87 -30.47 -4.66
C GLU A 483 -1.97 -30.01 -5.62
N GLU A 484 -1.64 -29.02 -6.45
CA GLU A 484 -2.48 -28.54 -7.55
C GLU A 484 -1.74 -28.69 -8.87
N PRO A 485 -2.36 -29.27 -9.91
CA PRO A 485 -1.74 -29.35 -11.23
C PRO A 485 -1.55 -27.95 -11.81
N TYR A 486 -0.51 -27.77 -12.61
CA TYR A 486 -0.28 -26.51 -13.32
C TYR A 486 -1.43 -26.26 -14.31
N GLY A 487 -1.72 -24.96 -14.59
CA GLY A 487 -2.74 -24.55 -15.54
C GLY A 487 -3.87 -23.72 -14.91
N VAL A 488 -4.75 -23.22 -15.73
CA VAL A 488 -5.88 -22.37 -15.34
C VAL A 488 -6.96 -23.19 -14.66
N VAL A 489 -7.56 -22.69 -13.59
CA VAL A 489 -8.67 -23.36 -12.89
C VAL A 489 -9.99 -22.68 -13.28
N ASN A 490 -10.46 -22.98 -14.47
CA ASN A 490 -11.73 -22.44 -14.98
C ASN A 490 -12.62 -23.58 -15.51
N LYS A 491 -13.76 -23.79 -14.85
CA LYS A 491 -14.71 -24.85 -15.21
C LYS A 491 -15.37 -24.64 -16.56
N ASP A 492 -15.61 -23.38 -16.92
CA ASP A 492 -16.41 -23.04 -18.12
C ASP A 492 -15.54 -23.03 -19.39
N LEU A 493 -14.27 -22.63 -19.26
CA LEU A 493 -13.32 -22.61 -20.38
C LEU A 493 -12.57 -23.95 -20.56
N TYR A 494 -12.20 -24.61 -19.43
CA TYR A 494 -11.37 -25.81 -19.44
C TYR A 494 -11.96 -26.90 -18.52
N PRO A 495 -13.10 -27.52 -18.90
CA PRO A 495 -13.83 -28.46 -18.05
C PRO A 495 -13.03 -29.73 -17.68
N ASP A 496 -12.21 -30.22 -18.60
CA ASP A 496 -11.41 -31.46 -18.40
C ASP A 496 -10.25 -31.15 -17.41
N GLU A 497 -9.55 -30.03 -17.58
CA GLU A 497 -8.49 -29.61 -16.68
C GLU A 497 -9.03 -29.30 -15.28
N TYR A 498 -10.22 -28.70 -15.20
CA TYR A 498 -10.91 -28.47 -13.94
C TYR A 498 -11.27 -29.80 -13.23
N SER A 499 -11.70 -30.83 -13.96
CA SER A 499 -11.98 -32.14 -13.40
C SER A 499 -10.71 -32.81 -12.86
N ALA A 500 -9.61 -32.76 -13.62
CA ALA A 500 -8.31 -33.29 -13.19
C ALA A 500 -7.77 -32.56 -11.96
N TRP A 501 -7.91 -31.21 -11.93
CA TRP A 501 -7.56 -30.38 -10.78
C TRP A 501 -8.36 -30.82 -9.54
N LYS A 502 -9.67 -30.94 -9.64
CA LYS A 502 -10.55 -31.34 -8.55
C LYS A 502 -10.18 -32.71 -7.97
N ASP A 503 -9.88 -33.68 -8.82
CA ASP A 503 -9.51 -35.05 -8.39
C ASP A 503 -8.13 -35.06 -7.72
N THR A 504 -7.18 -34.25 -8.18
CA THR A 504 -5.85 -34.15 -7.58
C THR A 504 -5.92 -33.49 -6.21
N VAL A 505 -6.62 -32.33 -6.10
CA VAL A 505 -6.84 -31.64 -4.83
C VAL A 505 -7.57 -32.54 -3.82
N ARG A 506 -8.61 -33.29 -4.27
CA ARG A 506 -9.32 -34.24 -3.38
C ARG A 506 -8.40 -35.32 -2.86
N ARG A 507 -7.57 -35.93 -3.71
CA ARG A 507 -6.60 -36.96 -3.29
C ARG A 507 -5.59 -36.39 -2.31
N SER A 508 -5.05 -35.20 -2.58
CA SER A 508 -4.09 -34.54 -1.71
C SER A 508 -4.70 -34.19 -0.35
N LEU A 509 -5.95 -33.70 -0.31
CA LEU A 509 -6.66 -33.48 0.94
C LEU A 509 -6.89 -34.74 1.76
N LEU A 510 -7.26 -35.82 1.12
CA LEU A 510 -7.46 -37.12 1.79
C LEU A 510 -6.16 -37.74 2.32
N SER A 511 -5.03 -37.45 1.68
CA SER A 511 -3.69 -37.83 2.16
C SER A 511 -3.08 -36.85 3.15
N LEU A 512 -3.84 -35.85 3.61
CA LEU A 512 -3.40 -34.75 4.52
C LEU A 512 -2.32 -33.84 3.93
N GLY A 513 -2.25 -33.73 2.60
CA GLY A 513 -1.27 -32.94 1.88
C GLY A 513 0.13 -33.55 1.89
N ARG A 514 1.04 -32.93 1.16
CA ARG A 514 2.45 -33.28 1.13
C ARG A 514 3.20 -32.41 2.15
N PRO A 515 3.76 -32.97 3.25
CA PRO A 515 4.45 -32.16 4.25
C PRO A 515 5.61 -31.37 3.66
N ILE A 516 5.74 -30.13 4.07
CA ILE A 516 6.87 -29.23 3.77
C ILE A 516 7.84 -29.30 4.93
N ASP A 517 7.33 -29.11 6.14
CA ASP A 517 8.07 -29.22 7.38
C ASP A 517 7.22 -29.85 8.48
N PHE A 518 7.89 -30.42 9.45
CA PHE A 518 7.29 -31.03 10.62
C PHE A 518 8.16 -30.79 11.83
N GLN A 519 7.58 -30.15 12.84
CA GLN A 519 8.29 -29.84 14.08
C GLN A 519 7.56 -30.44 15.29
N GLN A 520 8.30 -31.10 16.16
CA GLN A 520 7.79 -31.55 17.47
C GLN A 520 8.68 -31.02 18.58
N THR A 521 8.06 -30.59 19.67
CA THR A 521 8.79 -30.26 20.89
C THR A 521 8.14 -30.95 22.09
N PHE A 522 8.95 -31.54 22.93
CA PHE A 522 8.53 -32.12 24.19
C PHE A 522 9.35 -31.55 25.33
N ASN A 523 8.67 -30.95 26.30
CA ASN A 523 9.29 -30.39 27.50
C ASN A 523 8.68 -31.03 28.72
N ALA A 524 9.51 -31.60 29.57
CA ALA A 524 9.14 -32.12 30.88
C ALA A 524 9.88 -31.37 31.97
N THR A 525 9.17 -30.87 32.96
CA THR A 525 9.75 -30.25 34.14
C THR A 525 9.33 -31.02 35.38
N TYR A 526 10.28 -31.56 36.11
CA TYR A 526 10.00 -32.27 37.32
C TYR A 526 10.69 -31.60 38.51
N LYS A 527 9.91 -31.12 39.45
CA LYS A 527 10.40 -30.59 40.71
C LYS A 527 10.66 -31.77 41.66
N LEU A 528 11.93 -32.05 41.94
CA LEU A 528 12.31 -33.11 42.87
C LEU A 528 11.79 -32.79 44.27
N PRO A 529 11.13 -33.74 44.96
CA PRO A 529 10.43 -33.47 46.20
C PRO A 529 11.34 -33.43 47.42
N PHE A 530 12.57 -32.91 47.31
CA PHE A 530 13.51 -32.78 48.39
C PHE A 530 12.99 -31.93 49.55
N ASP A 531 12.15 -30.92 49.23
CA ASP A 531 11.48 -30.03 50.18
C ASP A 531 10.44 -30.73 51.07
N LYS A 532 10.08 -31.97 50.72
CA LYS A 532 9.08 -32.77 51.48
C LYS A 532 9.71 -33.65 52.53
N PHE A 533 10.99 -33.91 52.45
CA PHE A 533 11.73 -34.75 53.43
C PHE A 533 12.48 -33.88 54.42
N PRO A 534 12.28 -34.11 55.75
CA PRO A 534 12.95 -33.31 56.79
C PRO A 534 14.47 -33.28 56.71
N ALA A 535 15.10 -34.29 56.10
CA ALA A 535 16.56 -34.36 55.93
C ALA A 535 17.05 -33.46 54.80
N THR A 536 16.26 -33.27 53.73
CA THR A 536 16.67 -32.61 52.47
C THR A 536 15.85 -31.34 52.16
N ASP A 537 14.99 -30.86 53.07
CA ASP A 537 14.13 -29.68 52.87
C ASP A 537 14.88 -28.38 52.63
N TRP A 538 16.18 -28.34 52.81
CA TRP A 538 17.08 -27.24 52.52
C TRP A 538 17.60 -27.28 51.03
N VAL A 539 17.27 -28.37 50.28
CA VAL A 539 17.58 -28.54 48.88
C VAL A 539 16.31 -28.37 48.06
N SER A 540 16.35 -27.57 47.07
CA SER A 540 15.36 -27.54 45.98
C SER A 540 16.06 -27.85 44.67
N ALA A 541 15.52 -28.79 43.91
CA ALA A 541 16.06 -29.12 42.60
C ALA A 541 14.95 -29.34 41.58
N ASP A 542 15.15 -28.81 40.41
CA ASP A 542 14.27 -28.95 39.24
C ASP A 542 15.05 -29.65 38.13
N LEU A 543 14.49 -30.74 37.62
CA LEU A 543 14.94 -31.43 36.45
C LEU A 543 14.13 -30.95 35.27
N ARG A 544 14.76 -30.47 34.23
CA ARG A 544 14.15 -30.09 32.98
C ARG A 544 14.68 -30.97 31.86
N PHE A 545 13.79 -31.54 31.14
CA PHE A 545 14.07 -32.27 29.91
C PHE A 545 13.40 -31.51 28.76
N ALA A 546 14.17 -31.18 27.74
CA ALA A 546 13.65 -30.60 26.51
C ALA A 546 14.18 -31.40 25.33
N SER A 547 13.27 -31.70 24.39
CA SER A 547 13.59 -32.37 23.15
C SER A 547 12.85 -31.70 22.01
N SER A 548 13.54 -31.44 20.90
CA SER A 548 12.96 -30.99 19.65
C SER A 548 13.36 -31.92 18.52
N TYR A 549 12.41 -32.14 17.64
CA TYR A 549 12.58 -32.89 16.39
C TYR A 549 12.06 -32.02 15.27
N ASN A 550 12.87 -31.77 14.25
CA ASN A 550 12.50 -31.03 13.05
C ASN A 550 12.81 -31.88 11.83
N TRP A 551 11.88 -31.91 10.93
CA TRP A 551 12.01 -32.52 9.61
C TRP A 551 11.62 -31.52 8.55
N ASP A 552 12.49 -31.29 7.58
CA ASP A 552 12.28 -30.39 6.47
C ASP A 552 12.41 -31.13 5.15
N ARG A 553 11.45 -30.92 4.24
CA ARG A 553 11.48 -31.49 2.90
C ARG A 553 12.62 -30.86 2.09
N GLY A 554 13.41 -31.71 1.45
CA GLY A 554 14.45 -31.25 0.52
C GLY A 554 13.88 -30.55 -0.71
N VAL A 555 14.69 -29.66 -1.26
CA VAL A 555 14.37 -28.90 -2.47
C VAL A 555 14.73 -29.75 -3.69
N SER A 556 13.81 -29.85 -4.66
CA SER A 556 14.11 -30.37 -6.00
C SER A 556 14.64 -29.22 -6.86
N LEU A 557 15.86 -29.37 -7.39
CA LEU A 557 16.43 -28.41 -8.32
C LEU A 557 15.82 -28.60 -9.73
N SER A 558 15.89 -27.54 -10.55
CA SER A 558 15.32 -27.51 -11.91
C SER A 558 15.90 -28.57 -12.86
N ASP A 559 17.06 -29.14 -12.53
CA ASP A 559 17.73 -30.23 -13.26
C ASP A 559 17.33 -31.63 -12.78
N GLY A 560 16.33 -31.76 -11.89
CA GLY A 560 15.80 -33.00 -11.37
C GLY A 560 16.60 -33.63 -10.23
N ILE A 561 17.61 -32.90 -9.68
CA ILE A 561 18.37 -33.37 -8.53
C ILE A 561 17.53 -33.10 -7.26
N GLU A 562 17.18 -34.15 -6.53
CA GLU A 562 16.55 -34.06 -5.22
C GLU A 562 17.61 -33.94 -4.13
N MET A 563 17.57 -32.84 -3.37
CA MET A 563 18.49 -32.61 -2.25
C MET A 563 17.97 -33.27 -0.99
N GLY A 564 17.60 -34.46 -0.91
CA GLY A 564 17.18 -35.21 0.28
C GLY A 564 16.57 -34.40 1.43
N ASN A 565 15.80 -35.06 2.30
CA ASN A 565 15.18 -34.36 3.44
C ASN A 565 16.17 -34.11 4.58
N THR A 566 15.99 -33.01 5.30
CA THR A 566 16.82 -32.68 6.46
C THR A 566 16.11 -33.10 7.74
N VAL A 567 16.84 -33.78 8.64
CA VAL A 567 16.34 -34.15 9.96
C VAL A 567 17.26 -33.56 11.00
N SER A 568 16.69 -32.83 11.95
CA SER A 568 17.40 -32.25 13.10
C SER A 568 16.75 -32.72 14.39
N ASN A 569 17.57 -33.18 15.31
CA ASN A 569 17.13 -33.65 16.62
C ASN A 569 18.03 -33.04 17.71
N GLN A 570 17.41 -32.38 18.68
CA GLN A 570 18.11 -31.79 19.81
C GLN A 570 17.48 -32.26 21.11
N ARG A 571 18.32 -32.56 22.09
CA ARG A 571 17.90 -32.91 23.43
C ARG A 571 18.76 -32.17 24.47
N SER A 572 18.13 -31.62 25.50
CA SER A 572 18.80 -31.07 26.67
C SER A 572 18.22 -31.64 27.95
N ILE A 573 19.09 -31.81 28.94
CA ILE A 573 18.74 -32.20 30.30
C ILE A 573 19.41 -31.22 31.22
N ASP A 574 18.63 -30.45 31.95
CA ASP A 574 19.11 -29.41 32.83
C ASP A 574 18.69 -29.74 34.26
N VAL A 575 19.64 -29.73 35.18
CA VAL A 575 19.40 -29.90 36.61
C VAL A 575 19.77 -28.63 37.32
N ASN A 576 18.77 -27.91 37.83
CA ASN A 576 18.98 -26.70 38.62
C ASN A 576 18.73 -27.00 40.09
N SER A 577 19.78 -26.86 40.89
CA SER A 577 19.70 -27.09 42.32
C SER A 577 20.00 -25.81 43.09
N ARG A 578 19.19 -25.55 44.10
CA ARG A 578 19.37 -24.44 45.04
C ARG A 578 19.50 -25.00 46.47
N PHE A 579 20.53 -24.60 47.15
CA PHE A 579 20.83 -25.01 48.52
C PHE A 579 20.54 -23.85 49.47
N ASN A 580 19.59 -24.03 50.37
CA ASN A 580 19.33 -23.07 51.46
C ASN A 580 20.14 -23.47 52.70
N LEU A 581 21.37 -23.00 52.77
CA LEU A 581 22.28 -23.31 53.85
C LEU A 581 21.80 -22.79 55.21
N GLU A 582 21.06 -21.72 55.24
CA GLU A 582 20.46 -21.21 56.48
C GLU A 582 19.42 -22.20 57.04
N ALA A 583 18.61 -22.81 56.21
CA ALA A 583 17.67 -23.85 56.60
C ALA A 583 18.42 -25.09 57.12
N LEU A 584 19.54 -25.46 56.48
CA LEU A 584 20.42 -26.54 56.96
C LEU A 584 21.03 -26.23 58.31
N TYR A 585 21.61 -25.04 58.51
CA TYR A 585 22.20 -24.61 59.79
C TYR A 585 21.15 -24.56 60.90
N ASN A 586 19.95 -24.18 60.62
CA ASN A 586 18.86 -24.14 61.59
C ASN A 586 18.41 -25.52 62.10
N LYS A 587 18.85 -26.63 61.48
CA LYS A 587 18.61 -28.00 61.96
C LYS A 587 19.52 -28.39 63.13
N VAL A 588 20.70 -27.79 63.24
CA VAL A 588 21.61 -28.00 64.33
C VAL A 588 21.28 -27.01 65.45
N PRO A 589 20.87 -27.47 66.64
CA PRO A 589 20.43 -26.60 67.74
C PRO A 589 21.44 -25.49 68.13
N TYR A 590 22.70 -25.77 68.02
CA TYR A 590 23.76 -24.80 68.26
C TYR A 590 23.80 -23.70 67.22
N LEU A 591 23.84 -24.08 65.94
CA LEU A 591 23.85 -23.13 64.78
C LEU A 591 22.58 -22.32 64.72
N LYS A 592 21.44 -22.90 65.07
CA LYS A 592 20.15 -22.18 65.16
C LYS A 592 20.22 -21.08 66.23
N LYS A 593 20.87 -21.31 67.37
CA LYS A 593 21.08 -20.25 68.39
C LYS A 593 22.01 -19.16 67.87
N VAL A 594 23.03 -19.51 67.11
CA VAL A 594 23.94 -18.55 66.48
C VAL A 594 23.19 -17.70 65.43
N ASN A 595 22.51 -18.33 64.50
CA ASN A 595 21.73 -17.63 63.52
C ASN A 595 20.68 -16.67 64.12
N ARG A 596 20.02 -17.08 65.20
CA ARG A 596 19.08 -16.25 65.94
C ARG A 596 19.73 -15.02 66.59
N ARG A 597 21.01 -15.11 67.01
CA ARG A 597 21.76 -13.96 67.54
C ARG A 597 22.13 -12.97 66.46
N PHE A 598 22.51 -13.44 65.27
CA PHE A 598 22.96 -12.56 64.17
C PHE A 598 21.81 -12.11 63.24
N SER A 599 20.74 -12.87 63.08
CA SER A 599 19.59 -12.43 62.28
C SER A 599 18.86 -11.25 62.91
N ALA A 600 18.93 -11.06 64.22
CA ALA A 600 18.36 -9.90 64.92
C ALA A 600 19.13 -8.59 64.62
N SER A 601 20.44 -8.68 64.32
CA SER A 601 21.31 -7.54 63.98
C SER A 601 21.28 -7.23 62.48
N TYR A 602 20.86 -8.17 61.62
CA TYR A 602 20.75 -8.02 60.16
C TYR A 602 19.31 -7.86 59.64
N ARG A 603 18.33 -7.72 60.51
CA ARG A 603 17.04 -7.23 60.04
C ARG A 603 17.28 -5.83 59.49
N LYS A 604 17.35 -5.69 58.15
CA LYS A 604 17.03 -4.43 57.48
C LYS A 604 15.82 -3.89 58.21
N PRO A 605 15.81 -2.66 58.72
CA PRO A 605 14.60 -2.07 59.25
C PRO A 605 13.51 -2.36 58.23
N ALA A 606 12.40 -2.91 58.73
CA ALA A 606 11.25 -3.18 57.85
C ALA A 606 11.07 -1.95 56.98
N SER A 607 11.07 -2.12 55.66
CA SER A 607 10.81 -1.04 54.74
C SER A 607 9.68 -0.23 55.34
N PRO A 608 9.83 1.09 55.54
CA PRO A 608 8.83 1.87 56.23
C PRO A 608 7.48 1.52 55.54
N LYS A 609 6.51 1.01 56.30
CA LYS A 609 5.15 0.94 55.83
C LYS A 609 4.94 2.30 55.18
N GLU A 610 4.56 2.35 53.89
CA GLU A 610 4.22 3.57 53.19
C GLU A 610 3.32 4.37 54.11
N GLN A 611 3.90 5.24 54.90
CA GLN A 611 3.15 6.25 55.63
C GLN A 611 2.62 7.13 54.53
N LYS A 612 1.31 7.19 54.38
CA LYS A 612 0.63 8.16 53.51
C LYS A 612 1.38 9.49 53.72
N PRO A 613 1.90 10.13 52.69
CA PRO A 613 2.71 11.32 52.87
C PRO A 613 1.93 12.30 53.73
N ARG A 614 2.58 12.79 54.82
CA ARG A 614 1.95 13.79 55.69
C ARG A 614 1.54 14.93 54.81
N ARG A 615 0.21 15.21 54.77
CA ARG A 615 -0.36 16.23 53.92
C ARG A 615 -1.06 17.22 54.84
N PHE A 616 -0.76 18.48 54.62
CA PHE A 616 -1.46 19.58 55.31
C PHE A 616 -2.37 20.27 54.31
N ASP A 617 -3.67 20.26 54.58
CA ASP A 617 -4.68 20.92 53.76
C ASP A 617 -5.30 22.04 54.58
N LYS A 618 -5.39 23.27 54.02
CA LYS A 618 -6.05 24.42 54.65
C LYS A 618 -6.74 25.27 53.60
N GLU A 619 -7.95 25.64 53.86
CA GLU A 619 -8.60 26.69 53.07
C GLU A 619 -8.14 28.07 53.53
N VAL A 620 -7.75 28.90 52.59
CA VAL A 620 -7.20 30.23 52.84
C VAL A 620 -7.90 31.25 51.94
N GLN A 621 -8.37 32.29 52.55
CA GLN A 621 -8.90 33.45 51.82
C GLN A 621 -7.80 34.45 51.60
N LEU A 622 -7.43 34.64 50.36
CA LEU A 622 -6.40 35.59 49.93
C LEU A 622 -7.10 36.93 49.67
N ARG A 623 -6.44 38.01 50.03
CA ARG A 623 -6.83 39.37 49.66
C ARG A 623 -5.75 39.99 48.82
N ALA A 624 -6.11 40.77 47.81
CA ALA A 624 -5.14 41.38 46.91
C ALA A 624 -4.12 42.24 47.69
N ASP A 625 -2.87 42.19 47.25
CA ASP A 625 -1.74 42.94 47.80
C ASP A 625 -1.44 42.70 49.30
N THR A 626 -1.79 41.54 49.81
CA THR A 626 -1.47 41.13 51.19
C THR A 626 -0.58 39.89 51.22
N THR A 627 0.10 39.70 52.34
CA THR A 627 0.89 38.49 52.57
C THR A 627 0.23 37.62 53.66
N VAL A 628 0.09 36.34 53.39
CA VAL A 628 -0.50 35.37 54.33
C VAL A 628 0.57 34.38 54.79
N THR A 629 0.81 34.29 56.10
CA THR A 629 1.68 33.28 56.67
C THR A 629 0.93 32.06 57.07
N ILE A 630 1.34 30.91 56.57
CA ILE A 630 0.77 29.59 56.84
C ILE A 630 1.73 28.77 57.64
N GLN A 631 1.28 28.31 58.81
CA GLN A 631 1.98 27.32 59.61
C GLN A 631 1.47 25.93 59.24
N HIS A 632 2.32 25.12 58.58
CA HIS A 632 1.97 23.81 58.12
C HIS A 632 2.52 22.66 58.96
N GLY A 633 3.48 22.91 59.81
CA GLY A 633 4.04 21.92 60.77
C GLY A 633 4.70 20.68 60.15
N MET A 634 5.08 20.74 58.87
CA MET A 634 5.58 19.59 58.11
C MET A 634 7.08 19.29 58.34
N ASN A 635 7.76 20.14 59.05
CA ASN A 635 9.23 20.07 59.29
C ASN A 635 10.03 19.85 58.00
N SER A 636 9.68 20.57 56.93
CA SER A 636 10.32 20.49 55.61
C SER A 636 10.83 21.88 55.17
N ARG A 637 12.11 21.95 54.82
CA ARG A 637 12.73 23.16 54.29
C ARG A 637 12.41 23.43 52.81
N ARG A 638 11.85 22.41 52.12
CA ARG A 638 11.44 22.51 50.70
C ARG A 638 10.02 21.91 50.50
N PRO A 639 9.00 22.47 51.15
CA PRO A 639 7.64 21.98 50.95
C PRO A 639 7.17 22.19 49.55
N LYS A 640 6.47 21.21 48.98
CA LYS A 640 5.74 21.35 47.71
C LYS A 640 4.33 21.86 48.00
N VAL A 641 4.04 23.04 47.49
CA VAL A 641 2.78 23.74 47.72
C VAL A 641 1.93 23.68 46.46
N THR A 642 0.69 23.24 46.57
CA THR A 642 -0.29 23.30 45.50
C THR A 642 -1.56 23.97 46.00
N ALA A 643 -2.17 24.81 45.19
CA ALA A 643 -3.41 25.50 45.50
C ALA A 643 -4.46 25.21 44.41
N LEU A 644 -5.71 25.04 44.86
CA LEU A 644 -6.85 24.86 43.99
C LEU A 644 -7.90 25.91 44.37
N THR A 645 -8.59 26.47 43.40
CA THR A 645 -9.79 27.30 43.62
C THR A 645 -10.95 26.43 44.13
N VAL A 646 -12.02 27.04 44.61
CA VAL A 646 -13.25 26.36 45.06
C VAL A 646 -13.82 25.47 43.95
N ASP A 647 -13.61 25.85 42.67
CA ASP A 647 -14.07 25.11 41.47
C ASP A 647 -13.09 23.98 41.05
N GLY A 648 -12.05 23.70 41.84
CA GLY A 648 -11.07 22.63 41.57
C GLY A 648 -10.00 22.95 40.53
N ARG A 649 -9.89 24.17 40.02
CA ARG A 649 -8.85 24.59 39.08
C ARG A 649 -7.56 24.94 39.81
N ARG A 650 -6.40 24.67 39.22
CA ARG A 650 -5.11 25.04 39.80
C ARG A 650 -4.99 26.57 39.84
N TYR A 651 -4.61 27.07 41.03
CA TYR A 651 -4.32 28.46 41.26
C TYR A 651 -2.79 28.69 41.39
N PRO A 652 -2.17 29.55 40.63
CA PRO A 652 -0.74 29.81 40.72
C PRO A 652 -0.44 30.59 42.01
N VAL A 653 0.37 30.01 42.90
CA VAL A 653 0.74 30.61 44.19
C VAL A 653 2.23 30.88 44.21
N ARG A 654 2.62 32.14 44.48
CA ARG A 654 3.99 32.46 44.82
C ARG A 654 4.14 32.37 46.33
N TYR A 655 5.10 31.54 46.77
CA TYR A 655 5.34 31.36 48.18
C TYR A 655 6.85 31.45 48.52
N LYS A 656 7.16 31.87 49.73
CA LYS A 656 8.51 31.89 50.29
C LYS A 656 8.51 31.11 51.60
N VAL A 657 9.41 30.14 51.71
CA VAL A 657 9.55 29.36 52.94
C VAL A 657 10.26 30.24 54.01
N ILE A 658 9.58 30.42 55.14
CA ILE A 658 10.12 31.19 56.28
C ILE A 658 10.99 30.29 57.13
N ASN A 659 10.50 29.12 57.48
CA ASN A 659 11.22 28.09 58.26
C ASN A 659 10.66 26.68 57.91
N ALA A 660 11.18 25.65 58.52
CA ALA A 660 10.76 24.27 58.23
C ALA A 660 9.26 23.96 58.49
N ASN A 661 8.56 24.82 59.17
CA ASN A 661 7.17 24.64 59.58
C ASN A 661 6.22 25.72 59.08
N SER A 662 6.73 26.80 58.44
CA SER A 662 5.92 27.90 57.96
C SER A 662 6.38 28.45 56.64
N LEU A 663 5.43 28.92 55.85
CA LEU A 663 5.63 29.58 54.56
C LEU A 663 4.77 30.83 54.44
N ARG A 664 5.23 31.80 53.65
CA ARG A 664 4.53 33.04 53.33
C ARG A 664 4.06 32.96 51.88
N ILE A 665 2.81 33.34 51.67
CA ILE A 665 2.20 33.44 50.35
C ILE A 665 2.01 34.93 50.07
N ASP A 666 2.53 35.37 48.92
CA ASP A 666 2.29 36.72 48.41
C ASP A 666 1.13 36.67 47.43
N THR A 667 0.11 37.48 47.65
CA THR A 667 -1.16 37.43 46.92
C THR A 667 -1.31 38.65 46.02
N GLN A 668 -1.61 38.42 44.75
CA GLN A 668 -1.88 39.48 43.77
C GLN A 668 -3.40 39.71 43.60
N ASP A 669 -4.21 38.71 43.85
CA ASP A 669 -5.67 38.76 43.67
C ASP A 669 -6.42 38.29 44.90
N THR A 670 -7.70 38.70 45.02
CA THR A 670 -8.59 38.22 46.06
C THR A 670 -9.21 36.86 45.61
N ALA A 671 -8.85 35.79 46.27
CA ALA A 671 -9.35 34.43 45.93
C ALA A 671 -9.50 33.58 47.18
N ARG A 672 -10.45 32.65 47.16
CA ARG A 672 -10.58 31.57 48.15
C ARG A 672 -9.97 30.32 47.56
N ILE A 673 -8.91 29.80 48.19
CA ILE A 673 -8.17 28.65 47.72
C ILE A 673 -8.03 27.55 48.76
N LYS A 674 -7.98 26.33 48.31
CA LYS A 674 -7.59 25.18 49.11
C LYS A 674 -6.11 24.92 48.89
N LEU A 675 -5.32 25.18 49.93
CA LEU A 675 -3.89 25.03 49.92
C LEU A 675 -3.51 23.62 50.42
N THR A 676 -2.69 22.90 49.68
CA THR A 676 -2.13 21.62 50.07
C THR A 676 -0.61 21.77 50.15
N VAL A 677 -0.03 21.41 51.31
CA VAL A 677 1.41 21.40 51.54
C VAL A 677 1.85 19.96 51.77
N ILE A 678 2.86 19.51 51.04
CA ILE A 678 3.45 18.19 51.18
C ILE A 678 4.96 18.38 51.46
N PRO A 679 5.57 17.63 52.35
CA PRO A 679 7.02 17.71 52.56
C PRO A 679 7.74 17.34 51.26
N GLY A 680 8.65 18.16 50.80
CA GLY A 680 9.53 17.85 49.69
C GLY A 680 10.70 16.94 50.12
N PRO A 681 11.44 16.35 49.20
CA PRO A 681 12.59 15.50 49.52
C PRO A 681 13.66 16.33 50.25
N ASP A 682 14.21 15.78 51.34
CA ASP A 682 15.30 16.39 52.06
C ASP A 682 16.59 16.33 51.21
N PRO A 683 17.43 17.36 51.23
CA PRO A 683 18.69 17.35 50.46
C PRO A 683 19.67 16.23 50.83
N GLU A 684 19.47 15.58 51.97
CA GLU A 684 20.31 14.47 52.41
C GLU A 684 19.90 13.10 51.84
N ASP A 685 18.70 12.98 51.21
CA ASP A 685 18.25 11.72 50.61
C ASP A 685 18.71 11.54 49.16
N GLY A 686 19.57 12.43 48.64
CA GLY A 686 19.92 12.52 47.22
C GLY A 686 21.26 11.90 46.79
N TRP A 687 21.89 11.03 47.56
CA TRP A 687 23.22 10.50 47.21
C TRP A 687 23.31 8.98 47.08
N TRP A 688 22.38 8.28 46.48
CA TRP A 688 22.62 6.91 46.00
C TRP A 688 21.64 6.61 44.85
N LEU A 689 22.00 6.99 43.64
CA LEU A 689 21.70 6.31 42.39
C LEU A 689 22.88 6.51 41.45
#